data_bb0e37f7103e29537b7861e91f5925cf
#
_entry.id   bb0e37f7103e29537b7861e91f5925cf
#
_cell.length_a   1.000
_cell.length_b   1.000
_cell.length_c   1.000
_cell.angle_alpha   90.00
_cell.angle_beta   90.00
_cell.angle_gamma   90.00
#
_symmetry.space_group_name_H-M   'P 1'
#
loop_
_entity.id
_entity.type
_entity.pdbx_description
1 polymer ?
#
loop_
_entity_poly.entity_id
_entity_poly.type
_entity_poly.pdbx_seq_one_letter_code
_entity_poly.pdbx_strand_id
1 'polypeptide(L)'
;MWWAESMAPTPTPGRFRQADGIFDAALDLEGEERDAFVDRACEGNPELLASVRRLLRSLERSGDFLSGPAVELARPLLDALPPPAAEDAEEPLPPRVGPYRVVRELGRGGMGVVYLASRDDDPAGTMIALKTLRAGALASGTTLRRFLAERRILATLEHRYIARLHGTGITPDGKPYFAMVYCAGASLADRLATRAMPVSDALRITRQLAEALGSAHDKGIVHRDVKPANVLFNAAGEVQLTDFGVAKLLDQETTQSGVMMGTPAYLAPEQLRGLPVDHRADLWALGVTLYEMLTRRRPFDGPSYAAVMHAVLAVDPDPVGGEVAVPTAVDALLRHLLRREAGARPESAAQVARAIAAIEHDPAAEYGGGTARLPTPTPSLPRPGRDASIVVVPFANTSGSPEDDPFIDGLTDELIGALGKVTGLRVTARTTAFALKRKGLDARTIATIVGVAYLLEGSVRRSGDRLKVSVQLVEAAGVSVVWSESYDRLMGDLFAVQEELARAIVSALAPTLGRGESAPAAHHSRDVATYELYLKGRYFAEKRTGPDLARAAEYFAQATAADPTYAEAHAGLADAHILLMVLCGARPSIGLPAARAAAAEALRLGDGIAVVHATHGNLLTAFEWRWQESEDELRRAIELDSGVINAWIYLAIGLQHLGRFDEAIEVATQALALDPLSPGLNLSLGRAHLHAGRPAEALRPLRTVMEIAHGFPFALQQLGHAYLLLGRESDGVEAFRKATAMGGRLESGHLAYALATTGEREAAAGIVDQLVHGDDGSYVPPFGIACAFTGLGDHDSAFDWLNRAHAERAAHMNTIKVAPGLAGLRGDPRFVELLTRMGLAPVAP
;
A
#
# COMPACT_ATOMS: atom_id res chain seq x y z
N MET A 1 -50.42 5.63 27.60
CA MET A 1 -50.51 4.17 27.67
C MET A 1 -50.28 3.59 26.26
N TRP A 2 -49.06 3.84 25.68
CA TRP A 2 -48.64 3.35 24.34
C TRP A 2 -47.13 3.54 24.22
N TRP A 3 -46.34 3.03 25.18
CA TRP A 3 -44.89 3.04 25.14
C TRP A 3 -44.32 1.89 25.99
N ALA A 4 -44.71 0.65 25.66
CA ALA A 4 -44.12 -0.53 26.30
C ALA A 4 -44.32 -1.79 25.43
N GLU A 5 -43.81 -1.79 24.22
CA GLU A 5 -43.65 -3.01 23.44
C GLU A 5 -42.77 -2.71 22.22
N SER A 6 -41.46 -2.84 22.32
CA SER A 6 -40.51 -3.24 21.31
C SER A 6 -39.06 -3.05 21.76
N MET A 7 -38.67 -3.77 22.78
CA MET A 7 -37.26 -4.07 23.01
C MET A 7 -37.08 -5.59 22.84
N ALA A 8 -36.79 -6.02 21.63
CA ALA A 8 -36.30 -7.37 21.42
C ALA A 8 -34.87 -7.46 21.99
N PRO A 9 -34.54 -8.53 22.72
CA PRO A 9 -33.21 -8.70 23.31
C PRO A 9 -32.14 -8.82 22.21
N THR A 10 -31.02 -8.10 22.35
CA THR A 10 -29.85 -8.20 21.50
C THR A 10 -29.34 -9.65 21.49
N PRO A 11 -29.16 -10.27 20.33
CA PRO A 11 -28.69 -11.65 20.23
C PRO A 11 -27.24 -11.79 20.71
N THR A 12 -26.99 -12.86 21.47
CA THR A 12 -25.63 -13.22 21.93
C THR A 12 -24.68 -13.52 20.76
N PRO A 13 -23.35 -13.29 20.90
CA PRO A 13 -22.35 -13.48 19.83
C PRO A 13 -22.33 -14.88 19.16
N GLY A 14 -22.81 -15.91 19.84
CA GLY A 14 -22.94 -17.25 19.29
C GLY A 14 -24.09 -17.40 18.27
N ARG A 15 -25.22 -16.67 18.48
CA ARG A 15 -26.39 -16.71 17.59
C ARG A 15 -26.15 -15.93 16.30
N PHE A 16 -25.36 -14.89 16.31
CA PHE A 16 -24.99 -14.12 15.11
C PHE A 16 -24.20 -14.99 14.13
N ARG A 17 -23.21 -15.73 14.61
CA ARG A 17 -22.40 -16.66 13.76
C ARG A 17 -23.26 -17.79 13.16
N GLN A 18 -24.28 -18.25 13.85
CA GLN A 18 -25.17 -19.29 13.33
C GLN A 18 -26.11 -18.75 12.24
N ALA A 19 -26.62 -17.52 12.41
CA ALA A 19 -27.42 -16.84 11.39
C ALA A 19 -26.59 -16.53 10.12
N ASP A 20 -25.35 -16.07 10.25
CA ASP A 20 -24.45 -15.80 9.14
C ASP A 20 -24.10 -17.09 8.36
N GLY A 21 -23.81 -18.18 9.04
CA GLY A 21 -23.51 -19.45 8.35
C GLY A 21 -24.70 -20.03 7.57
N ILE A 22 -25.94 -19.87 8.07
CA ILE A 22 -27.15 -20.29 7.35
C ILE A 22 -27.44 -19.32 6.20
N PHE A 23 -27.21 -18.03 6.39
CA PHE A 23 -27.36 -17.01 5.34
C PHE A 23 -26.40 -17.28 4.18
N ASP A 24 -25.11 -17.50 4.46
CA ASP A 24 -24.11 -17.79 3.44
C ASP A 24 -24.46 -19.05 2.63
N ALA A 25 -24.88 -20.13 3.31
CA ALA A 25 -25.30 -21.35 2.62
C ALA A 25 -26.61 -21.19 1.82
N ALA A 26 -27.46 -20.22 2.18
CA ALA A 26 -28.69 -19.92 1.45
C ALA A 26 -28.45 -19.05 0.20
N LEU A 27 -27.28 -18.38 0.07
CA LEU A 27 -26.95 -17.57 -1.10
C LEU A 27 -26.73 -18.40 -2.37
N ASP A 28 -26.28 -19.65 -2.21
CA ASP A 28 -26.06 -20.58 -3.33
C ASP A 28 -27.34 -21.24 -3.86
N LEU A 29 -28.50 -20.94 -3.26
CA LEU A 29 -29.82 -21.51 -3.61
C LEU A 29 -30.78 -20.43 -4.12
N GLU A 30 -31.75 -20.79 -4.99
CA GLU A 30 -32.70 -19.85 -5.54
C GLU A 30 -34.16 -20.29 -5.28
N GLY A 31 -35.07 -19.30 -5.22
CA GLY A 31 -36.52 -19.51 -5.14
C GLY A 31 -36.97 -20.43 -4.00
N GLU A 32 -37.90 -21.37 -4.29
CA GLU A 32 -38.47 -22.29 -3.31
C GLU A 32 -37.46 -23.22 -2.63
N GLU A 33 -36.31 -23.48 -3.27
CA GLU A 33 -35.25 -24.32 -2.73
C GLU A 33 -34.50 -23.61 -1.60
N ARG A 34 -34.29 -22.31 -1.77
CA ARG A 34 -33.73 -21.42 -0.73
C ARG A 34 -34.60 -21.33 0.49
N ASP A 35 -35.92 -21.10 0.26
CA ASP A 35 -36.89 -20.98 1.37
C ASP A 35 -37.00 -22.28 2.15
N ALA A 36 -37.09 -23.42 1.46
CA ALA A 36 -37.14 -24.73 2.10
C ALA A 36 -35.84 -25.07 2.87
N PHE A 37 -34.70 -24.64 2.39
CA PHE A 37 -33.42 -24.80 3.11
C PHE A 37 -33.39 -23.96 4.38
N VAL A 38 -33.74 -22.67 4.30
CA VAL A 38 -33.77 -21.76 5.44
C VAL A 38 -34.72 -22.23 6.52
N ASP A 39 -35.92 -22.70 6.13
CA ASP A 39 -36.91 -23.22 7.08
C ASP A 39 -36.42 -24.48 7.81
N ARG A 40 -35.78 -25.42 7.09
CA ARG A 40 -35.16 -26.62 7.71
C ARG A 40 -33.99 -26.27 8.60
N ALA A 41 -33.08 -25.39 8.14
CA ALA A 41 -31.88 -25.01 8.90
C ALA A 41 -32.19 -24.21 10.17
N CYS A 42 -33.38 -23.58 10.22
CA CYS A 42 -33.85 -22.80 11.37
C CYS A 42 -34.95 -23.53 12.16
N GLU A 43 -35.20 -24.79 11.89
CA GLU A 43 -36.30 -25.57 12.50
C GLU A 43 -36.20 -25.56 14.05
N GLY A 44 -37.32 -25.19 14.72
CA GLY A 44 -37.36 -25.02 16.19
C GLY A 44 -36.80 -23.70 16.71
N ASN A 45 -36.32 -22.77 15.87
CA ASN A 45 -35.79 -21.47 16.34
C ASN A 45 -36.37 -20.30 15.52
N PRO A 46 -37.56 -19.76 15.91
CA PRO A 46 -38.22 -18.69 15.16
C PRO A 46 -37.45 -17.37 15.12
N GLU A 47 -36.63 -17.08 16.13
CA GLU A 47 -35.79 -15.87 16.17
C GLU A 47 -34.61 -15.95 15.17
N LEU A 48 -34.02 -17.14 15.03
CA LEU A 48 -32.96 -17.39 14.05
C LEU A 48 -33.54 -17.30 12.64
N LEU A 49 -34.70 -17.89 12.38
CA LEU A 49 -35.42 -17.81 11.12
C LEU A 49 -35.73 -16.35 10.72
N ALA A 50 -36.21 -15.56 11.69
CA ALA A 50 -36.49 -14.14 11.46
C ALA A 50 -35.22 -13.33 11.14
N SER A 51 -34.09 -13.69 11.72
CA SER A 51 -32.79 -13.04 11.49
C SER A 51 -32.23 -13.38 10.10
N VAL A 52 -32.23 -14.65 9.70
CA VAL A 52 -31.79 -15.10 8.37
C VAL A 52 -32.68 -14.51 7.27
N ARG A 53 -34.00 -14.55 7.43
CA ARG A 53 -34.92 -13.93 6.48
C ARG A 53 -34.82 -12.41 6.37
N ARG A 54 -34.35 -11.73 7.43
CA ARG A 54 -34.07 -10.28 7.40
C ARG A 54 -32.83 -10.00 6.57
N LEU A 55 -31.78 -10.79 6.70
CA LEU A 55 -30.54 -10.69 5.91
C LEU A 55 -30.82 -10.93 4.43
N LEU A 56 -31.58 -11.96 4.08
CA LEU A 56 -31.96 -12.25 2.69
C LEU A 56 -32.77 -11.11 2.06
N ARG A 57 -33.77 -10.57 2.76
CA ARG A 57 -34.54 -9.42 2.30
C ARG A 57 -33.74 -8.14 2.17
N SER A 58 -32.68 -7.97 2.98
CA SER A 58 -31.76 -6.85 2.84
C SER A 58 -30.93 -6.95 1.56
N LEU A 59 -30.54 -8.16 1.18
CA LEU A 59 -29.80 -8.43 -0.06
C LEU A 59 -30.68 -8.20 -1.30
N GLU A 60 -31.92 -8.68 -1.30
CA GLU A 60 -32.87 -8.48 -2.40
C GLU A 60 -33.16 -6.99 -2.67
N ARG A 61 -33.22 -6.18 -1.62
CA ARG A 61 -33.37 -4.72 -1.73
C ARG A 61 -32.09 -4.02 -2.25
N SER A 62 -30.93 -4.64 -2.10
CA SER A 62 -29.66 -4.11 -2.60
C SER A 62 -29.48 -4.32 -4.11
N GLY A 63 -30.17 -5.29 -4.71
CA GLY A 63 -30.13 -5.57 -6.14
C GLY A 63 -30.68 -4.42 -7.01
N ASP A 64 -31.62 -3.64 -6.50
CA ASP A 64 -32.23 -2.49 -7.18
C ASP A 64 -31.44 -1.16 -6.96
N PHE A 65 -30.48 -1.16 -6.07
CA PHE A 65 -29.75 0.06 -5.68
C PHE A 65 -28.76 0.57 -6.74
N LEU A 66 -28.42 -0.24 -7.73
CA LEU A 66 -27.40 0.09 -8.75
C LEU A 66 -27.96 0.55 -10.11
N SER A 67 -29.29 0.72 -10.24
CA SER A 67 -29.93 1.01 -11.53
C SER A 67 -30.40 2.44 -11.77
N GLY A 68 -30.12 3.41 -10.88
CA GLY A 68 -30.52 4.82 -11.04
C GLY A 68 -29.43 5.85 -10.69
N PRO A 69 -29.55 7.11 -11.08
CA PRO A 69 -28.58 8.16 -10.71
C PRO A 69 -28.49 8.28 -9.19
N ALA A 70 -27.31 8.16 -8.66
CA ALA A 70 -27.04 8.08 -7.21
C ALA A 70 -27.63 9.24 -6.37
N VAL A 71 -27.87 10.40 -6.98
CA VAL A 71 -28.44 11.58 -6.32
C VAL A 71 -29.95 11.50 -6.13
N GLU A 72 -30.69 10.85 -7.03
CA GLU A 72 -32.15 10.67 -6.89
C GLU A 72 -32.50 9.53 -5.94
N LEU A 73 -31.68 8.49 -5.88
CA LEU A 73 -31.82 7.39 -4.92
C LEU A 73 -31.39 7.77 -3.48
N ALA A 74 -30.45 8.69 -3.35
CA ALA A 74 -29.99 9.17 -2.04
C ALA A 74 -30.96 10.17 -1.40
N ARG A 75 -31.82 10.84 -2.17
CA ARG A 75 -32.70 11.88 -1.66
C ARG A 75 -33.73 11.40 -0.63
N PRO A 76 -34.44 10.26 -0.80
CA PRO A 76 -35.33 9.73 0.23
C PRO A 76 -34.59 9.18 1.45
N LEU A 77 -33.31 8.77 1.29
CA LEU A 77 -32.46 8.33 2.39
C LEU A 77 -31.88 9.52 3.15
N LEU A 78 -31.58 10.61 2.45
CA LEU A 78 -31.12 11.88 3.07
C LEU A 78 -32.29 12.58 3.79
N ASP A 79 -33.52 12.50 3.27
CA ASP A 79 -34.73 13.03 3.90
C ASP A 79 -35.27 12.12 5.04
N ALA A 80 -34.87 10.86 5.08
CA ALA A 80 -35.22 9.87 6.14
C ALA A 80 -34.11 9.69 7.19
N LEU A 81 -32.92 10.25 6.95
CA LEU A 81 -31.95 10.42 8.03
C LEU A 81 -32.55 11.43 9.02
N PRO A 82 -32.65 11.09 10.32
CA PRO A 82 -32.89 12.14 11.31
C PRO A 82 -31.82 13.22 11.03
N PRO A 83 -32.17 14.51 11.16
CA PRO A 83 -31.19 15.58 11.07
C PRO A 83 -30.00 15.14 11.92
N PRO A 84 -28.74 15.34 11.46
CA PRO A 84 -27.58 14.93 12.25
C PRO A 84 -27.91 15.32 13.67
N ALA A 85 -28.01 14.30 14.53
CA ALA A 85 -28.37 14.53 15.92
C ALA A 85 -27.43 15.63 16.34
N ALA A 86 -27.97 16.77 16.70
CA ALA A 86 -27.21 17.91 17.14
C ALA A 86 -26.19 17.32 18.10
N GLU A 87 -24.89 17.32 17.76
CA GLU A 87 -23.83 16.80 18.63
C GLU A 87 -23.76 17.59 19.95
N ASP A 88 -24.69 18.49 20.15
CA ASP A 88 -24.92 19.37 21.29
C ASP A 88 -26.10 18.97 22.19
N ALA A 89 -26.56 17.73 22.19
CA ALA A 89 -27.27 17.24 23.34
C ALA A 89 -26.23 17.13 24.47
N GLU A 90 -26.15 18.15 25.34
CA GLU A 90 -25.37 18.15 26.57
C GLU A 90 -25.73 16.86 27.35
N GLU A 91 -24.93 15.80 27.18
CA GLU A 91 -24.99 14.66 28.10
C GLU A 91 -24.75 15.26 29.50
N PRO A 92 -25.63 15.03 30.48
CA PRO A 92 -25.46 15.57 31.83
C PRO A 92 -24.09 15.16 32.35
N LEU A 93 -23.32 16.11 32.86
CA LEU A 93 -22.00 15.90 33.46
C LEU A 93 -22.06 14.70 34.40
N PRO A 94 -21.25 13.65 34.21
CA PRO A 94 -21.22 12.55 35.15
C PRO A 94 -20.79 13.09 36.54
N PRO A 95 -21.51 12.80 37.60
CA PRO A 95 -21.14 13.34 38.90
C PRO A 95 -19.78 12.83 39.39
N ARG A 96 -19.38 11.65 38.93
CA ARG A 96 -18.13 10.98 39.31
C ARG A 96 -17.58 10.15 38.14
N VAL A 97 -16.24 10.02 38.09
CA VAL A 97 -15.50 9.12 37.22
C VAL A 97 -14.43 8.42 38.07
N GLY A 98 -14.64 7.14 38.39
CA GLY A 98 -13.81 6.43 39.35
C GLY A 98 -13.83 7.12 40.72
N PRO A 99 -12.66 7.32 41.36
CA PRO A 99 -12.61 8.01 42.71
C PRO A 99 -12.69 9.53 42.61
N TYR A 100 -12.92 10.11 41.43
CA TYR A 100 -12.85 11.54 41.19
C TYR A 100 -14.27 12.14 41.06
N ARG A 101 -14.51 13.26 41.70
CA ARG A 101 -15.74 14.06 41.59
C ARG A 101 -15.54 15.08 40.47
N VAL A 102 -16.40 15.05 39.46
CA VAL A 102 -16.37 15.96 38.33
C VAL A 102 -16.88 17.32 38.72
N VAL A 103 -16.17 18.38 38.35
CA VAL A 103 -16.51 19.77 38.59
C VAL A 103 -17.13 20.41 37.36
N ARG A 104 -16.50 20.26 36.21
CA ARG A 104 -16.99 20.76 34.91
C ARG A 104 -16.28 20.09 33.77
N GLU A 105 -16.80 20.19 32.55
CA GLU A 105 -16.11 19.80 31.32
C GLU A 105 -15.02 20.83 30.98
N LEU A 106 -13.85 20.36 30.54
CA LEU A 106 -12.74 21.19 30.06
C LEU A 106 -12.69 21.20 28.52
N GLY A 107 -13.12 20.13 27.90
CA GLY A 107 -13.17 20.04 26.47
C GLY A 107 -13.64 18.66 25.99
N ARG A 108 -14.18 18.60 24.77
CA ARG A 108 -14.70 17.40 24.12
C ARG A 108 -14.05 17.25 22.75
N GLY A 109 -13.62 16.04 22.39
CA GLY A 109 -12.97 15.77 21.12
C GLY A 109 -13.26 14.37 20.61
N GLY A 110 -12.75 14.04 19.44
CA GLY A 110 -12.99 12.75 18.78
C GLY A 110 -12.59 11.52 19.61
N MET A 111 -11.64 11.66 20.54
CA MET A 111 -11.13 10.56 21.37
C MET A 111 -11.83 10.44 22.73
N GLY A 112 -12.64 11.43 23.15
CA GLY A 112 -13.30 11.42 24.44
C GLY A 112 -13.53 12.79 25.03
N VAL A 113 -13.80 12.85 26.34
CA VAL A 113 -14.10 14.08 27.07
C VAL A 113 -13.09 14.29 28.19
N VAL A 114 -12.66 15.54 28.39
CA VAL A 114 -11.77 15.94 29.47
C VAL A 114 -12.56 16.74 30.48
N TYR A 115 -12.53 16.33 31.75
CA TYR A 115 -13.18 16.99 32.85
C TYR A 115 -12.19 17.62 33.83
N LEU A 116 -12.54 18.72 34.42
CA LEU A 116 -11.94 19.21 35.68
C LEU A 116 -12.55 18.39 36.80
N ALA A 117 -11.73 17.80 37.63
CA ALA A 117 -12.19 16.98 38.76
C ALA A 117 -11.33 17.16 40.01
N SER A 118 -11.82 16.72 41.14
CA SER A 118 -11.07 16.66 42.39
C SER A 118 -11.24 15.29 43.04
N ARG A 119 -10.30 14.93 43.90
CA ARG A 119 -10.38 13.69 44.66
C ARG A 119 -11.02 13.95 46.03
N ASP A 120 -11.98 13.13 46.46
CA ASP A 120 -12.71 13.37 47.71
C ASP A 120 -11.85 13.12 48.94
N ASP A 121 -10.82 12.32 48.87
CA ASP A 121 -9.89 11.99 49.95
C ASP A 121 -8.64 12.89 49.95
N ASP A 122 -8.60 13.94 49.10
CA ASP A 122 -7.53 14.94 49.10
C ASP A 122 -7.96 16.19 49.93
N PRO A 123 -7.41 16.38 51.16
CA PRO A 123 -7.73 17.53 51.97
C PRO A 123 -7.31 18.87 51.36
N ALA A 124 -6.32 18.84 50.43
CA ALA A 124 -5.83 20.01 49.73
C ALA A 124 -6.75 20.45 48.58
N GLY A 125 -7.71 19.64 48.20
CA GLY A 125 -8.65 19.92 47.10
C GLY A 125 -7.94 20.04 45.72
N THR A 126 -6.85 19.31 45.49
CA THR A 126 -6.08 19.41 44.28
C THR A 126 -6.94 19.14 43.04
N MET A 127 -6.94 20.10 42.13
CA MET A 127 -7.66 19.97 40.87
C MET A 127 -6.85 19.14 39.89
N ILE A 128 -7.50 18.22 39.18
CA ILE A 128 -6.95 17.34 38.19
C ILE A 128 -7.70 17.45 36.85
N ALA A 129 -7.03 17.19 35.77
CA ALA A 129 -7.62 16.94 34.44
C ALA A 129 -7.90 15.45 34.28
N LEU A 130 -9.15 15.10 34.04
CA LEU A 130 -9.63 13.72 33.95
C LEU A 130 -10.13 13.45 32.53
N LYS A 131 -9.35 12.72 31.75
CA LYS A 131 -9.67 12.35 30.35
C LYS A 131 -10.35 10.98 30.33
N THR A 132 -11.59 10.91 29.83
CA THR A 132 -12.32 9.66 29.58
C THR A 132 -12.31 9.35 28.10
N LEU A 133 -12.10 8.07 27.73
CA LEU A 133 -12.18 7.62 26.34
C LEU A 133 -13.62 7.17 26.01
N ARG A 134 -13.98 7.16 24.71
CA ARG A 134 -15.30 6.72 24.25
C ARG A 134 -15.57 5.26 24.61
N ALA A 135 -16.83 4.91 24.82
CA ALA A 135 -17.28 3.54 25.01
C ALA A 135 -16.96 2.71 23.75
N GLY A 136 -16.41 1.50 23.93
CA GLY A 136 -15.96 0.66 22.82
C GLY A 136 -14.45 0.71 22.55
N ALA A 137 -13.71 1.69 23.09
CA ALA A 137 -12.25 1.76 22.94
C ALA A 137 -11.49 0.53 23.49
N LEU A 138 -12.13 -0.31 24.31
CA LEU A 138 -11.58 -1.55 24.85
C LEU A 138 -12.42 -2.78 24.44
N ALA A 139 -12.98 -2.79 23.23
CA ALA A 139 -13.91 -3.83 22.80
C ALA A 139 -13.26 -5.23 22.69
N SER A 140 -11.94 -5.32 22.57
CA SER A 140 -11.21 -6.59 22.55
C SER A 140 -10.38 -6.80 23.83
N GLY A 141 -10.30 -8.06 24.28
CA GLY A 141 -9.47 -8.42 25.45
C GLY A 141 -7.97 -8.19 25.23
N THR A 142 -7.56 -8.06 23.98
CA THR A 142 -6.17 -7.76 23.58
C THR A 142 -5.89 -6.27 23.79
N THR A 143 -6.82 -5.41 23.39
CA THR A 143 -6.75 -3.95 23.57
C THR A 143 -6.71 -3.57 25.04
N LEU A 144 -7.52 -4.22 25.88
CA LEU A 144 -7.50 -4.03 27.33
C LEU A 144 -6.15 -4.42 27.96
N ARG A 145 -5.56 -5.55 27.55
CA ARG A 145 -4.24 -5.98 28.05
C ARG A 145 -3.14 -5.02 27.67
N ARG A 146 -3.15 -4.48 26.45
CA ARG A 146 -2.19 -3.46 25.96
C ARG A 146 -2.35 -2.16 26.77
N PHE A 147 -3.59 -1.68 26.93
CA PHE A 147 -3.90 -0.50 27.77
C PHE A 147 -3.32 -0.64 29.18
N LEU A 148 -3.52 -1.80 29.82
CA LEU A 148 -3.01 -2.07 31.17
C LEU A 148 -1.48 -2.16 31.27
N ALA A 149 -0.81 -2.67 30.21
CA ALA A 149 0.64 -2.74 30.13
C ALA A 149 1.25 -1.34 29.99
N GLU A 150 0.71 -0.51 29.10
CA GLU A 150 1.22 0.83 28.82
C GLU A 150 0.95 1.82 29.95
N ARG A 151 -0.14 1.64 30.68
CA ARG A 151 -0.41 2.35 31.92
C ARG A 151 0.79 2.33 32.88
N ARG A 152 1.45 1.17 33.02
CA ARG A 152 2.61 1.01 33.89
C ARG A 152 3.80 1.82 33.38
N ILE A 153 4.00 1.90 32.08
CA ILE A 153 5.11 2.61 31.46
C ILE A 153 4.90 4.12 31.59
N LEU A 154 3.68 4.62 31.26
CA LEU A 154 3.36 6.04 31.39
C LEU A 154 3.43 6.54 32.84
N ALA A 155 3.12 5.71 33.83
CA ALA A 155 3.25 6.04 35.25
C ALA A 155 4.73 6.24 35.69
N THR A 156 5.70 5.81 34.89
CA THR A 156 7.14 6.01 35.17
C THR A 156 7.66 7.33 34.63
N LEU A 157 6.87 8.07 33.82
CA LEU A 157 7.29 9.35 33.26
C LEU A 157 7.22 10.45 34.33
N GLU A 158 8.35 10.79 34.92
CA GLU A 158 8.50 11.94 35.81
C GLU A 158 9.51 12.92 35.20
N HIS A 159 9.02 14.07 34.74
CA HIS A 159 9.84 15.13 34.19
C HIS A 159 9.13 16.48 34.38
N ARG A 160 9.90 17.58 34.63
CA ARG A 160 9.32 18.92 34.91
C ARG A 160 8.46 19.49 33.78
N TYR A 161 8.67 19.03 32.54
CA TYR A 161 7.95 19.48 31.34
C TYR A 161 6.97 18.42 30.79
N ILE A 162 6.70 17.37 31.55
CA ILE A 162 5.67 16.36 31.23
C ILE A 162 4.55 16.45 32.27
N ALA A 163 3.31 16.52 31.81
CA ALA A 163 2.16 16.50 32.69
C ALA A 163 2.10 15.18 33.47
N ARG A 164 2.27 15.25 34.78
CA ARG A 164 2.32 14.08 35.66
C ARG A 164 0.99 13.35 35.66
N LEU A 165 1.03 12.04 35.48
CA LEU A 165 -0.11 11.15 35.61
C LEU A 165 -0.36 10.83 37.10
N HIS A 166 -1.53 11.17 37.64
CA HIS A 166 -1.95 10.87 39.02
C HIS A 166 -2.56 9.49 39.17
N GLY A 167 -3.17 8.96 38.10
CA GLY A 167 -3.81 7.67 38.11
C GLY A 167 -4.55 7.35 36.81
N THR A 168 -4.90 6.09 36.69
CA THR A 168 -5.69 5.58 35.55
C THR A 168 -6.66 4.53 36.08
N GLY A 169 -7.77 4.34 35.40
CA GLY A 169 -8.73 3.31 35.76
C GLY A 169 -9.74 3.05 34.66
N ILE A 170 -10.71 2.21 34.99
CA ILE A 170 -11.85 1.90 34.14
C ILE A 170 -13.09 2.21 34.96
N THR A 171 -14.02 2.92 34.37
CA THR A 171 -15.32 3.23 35.01
C THR A 171 -16.20 1.97 35.09
N PRO A 172 -17.22 1.93 35.91
CA PRO A 172 -18.14 0.80 36.01
C PRO A 172 -18.82 0.44 34.67
N ASP A 173 -19.01 1.44 33.79
CA ASP A 173 -19.55 1.29 32.45
C ASP A 173 -18.47 0.92 31.38
N GLY A 174 -17.25 0.56 31.83
CA GLY A 174 -16.19 0.05 30.96
C GLY A 174 -15.39 1.11 30.22
N LYS A 175 -15.55 2.42 30.52
CA LYS A 175 -14.77 3.49 29.88
C LYS A 175 -13.41 3.67 30.56
N PRO A 176 -12.28 3.63 29.85
CA PRO A 176 -10.99 3.95 30.43
C PRO A 176 -10.88 5.43 30.73
N TYR A 177 -10.14 5.79 31.80
CA TYR A 177 -9.84 7.17 32.14
C TYR A 177 -8.38 7.35 32.57
N PHE A 178 -7.89 8.58 32.39
CA PHE A 178 -6.57 9.05 32.81
C PHE A 178 -6.77 10.30 33.69
N ALA A 179 -6.17 10.30 34.86
CA ALA A 179 -6.13 11.44 35.76
C ALA A 179 -4.74 12.06 35.73
N MET A 180 -4.62 13.32 35.38
CA MET A 180 -3.35 14.06 35.23
C MET A 180 -3.39 15.42 35.88
N VAL A 181 -2.23 16.02 36.07
CA VAL A 181 -2.13 17.38 36.61
C VAL A 181 -2.97 18.33 35.77
N TYR A 182 -3.78 19.15 36.43
CA TYR A 182 -4.53 20.22 35.78
C TYR A 182 -3.62 21.41 35.51
N CYS A 183 -3.47 21.81 34.27
CA CYS A 183 -2.76 22.99 33.85
C CYS A 183 -3.76 24.10 33.57
N ALA A 184 -3.78 25.14 34.41
CA ALA A 184 -4.75 26.24 34.32
C ALA A 184 -4.42 27.23 33.16
N GLY A 185 -3.25 27.15 32.54
CA GLY A 185 -2.82 28.02 31.45
C GLY A 185 -3.43 27.61 30.11
N ALA A 186 -3.54 28.58 29.20
CA ALA A 186 -3.94 28.32 27.80
C ALA A 186 -2.95 27.39 27.10
N SER A 187 -3.43 26.55 26.16
CA SER A 187 -2.57 25.71 25.35
C SER A 187 -1.66 26.52 24.41
N LEU A 188 -0.63 25.90 23.86
CA LEU A 188 0.18 26.54 22.83
C LEU A 188 -0.64 26.90 21.61
N ALA A 189 -1.63 26.08 21.25
CA ALA A 189 -2.57 26.36 20.16
C ALA A 189 -3.36 27.65 20.40
N ASP A 190 -3.90 27.84 21.62
CA ASP A 190 -4.61 29.04 21.99
C ASP A 190 -3.71 30.30 21.95
N ARG A 191 -2.45 30.15 22.34
CA ARG A 191 -1.47 31.27 22.29
C ARG A 191 -1.16 31.65 20.84
N LEU A 192 -0.99 30.65 19.94
CA LEU A 192 -0.72 30.89 18.53
C LEU A 192 -1.91 31.51 17.78
N ALA A 193 -3.14 31.20 18.21
CA ALA A 193 -4.34 31.81 17.66
C ALA A 193 -4.40 33.35 17.92
N THR A 194 -3.81 33.81 19.02
CA THR A 194 -3.96 35.21 19.46
C THR A 194 -2.84 36.13 19.00
N ARG A 195 -1.57 35.69 18.98
CA ARG A 195 -0.43 36.56 18.63
C ARG A 195 0.76 35.78 18.02
N ALA A 196 1.61 36.51 17.28
CA ALA A 196 2.92 36.01 16.85
C ALA A 196 3.83 35.80 18.07
N MET A 197 4.66 34.76 18.03
CA MET A 197 5.56 34.40 19.12
C MET A 197 6.97 34.95 18.84
N PRO A 198 7.62 35.62 19.83
CA PRO A 198 9.04 35.99 19.69
C PRO A 198 9.90 34.72 19.45
N VAL A 199 10.94 34.85 18.64
CA VAL A 199 11.88 33.76 18.33
C VAL A 199 12.48 33.15 19.62
N SER A 200 12.84 33.98 20.59
CA SER A 200 13.36 33.53 21.89
C SER A 200 12.38 32.67 22.67
N ASP A 201 11.07 33.00 22.64
CA ASP A 201 10.05 32.19 23.30
C ASP A 201 9.82 30.87 22.56
N ALA A 202 9.79 30.90 21.21
CA ALA A 202 9.67 29.69 20.38
C ALA A 202 10.83 28.74 20.65
N LEU A 203 12.06 29.22 20.68
CA LEU A 203 13.26 28.41 20.98
C LEU A 203 13.20 27.83 22.40
N ARG A 204 12.89 28.65 23.40
CA ARG A 204 12.76 28.21 24.80
C ARG A 204 11.70 27.10 24.94
N ILE A 205 10.54 27.24 24.33
CA ILE A 205 9.47 26.23 24.34
C ILE A 205 9.94 24.94 23.63
N THR A 206 10.56 25.08 22.47
CA THR A 206 11.07 23.93 21.70
C THR A 206 12.16 23.17 22.47
N ARG A 207 13.03 23.87 23.19
CA ARG A 207 14.04 23.25 24.06
C ARG A 207 13.37 22.47 25.21
N GLN A 208 12.38 23.06 25.90
CA GLN A 208 11.66 22.37 26.95
C GLN A 208 10.93 21.13 26.46
N LEU A 209 10.33 21.19 25.26
CA LEU A 209 9.71 20.04 24.59
C LEU A 209 10.75 18.97 24.24
N ALA A 210 11.91 19.37 23.72
CA ALA A 210 13.00 18.44 23.40
C ALA A 210 13.55 17.74 24.66
N GLU A 211 13.66 18.44 25.79
CA GLU A 211 14.06 17.84 27.07
C GLU A 211 12.99 16.86 27.58
N ALA A 212 11.70 17.18 27.44
CA ALA A 212 10.59 16.29 27.79
C ALA A 212 10.59 15.01 26.94
N LEU A 213 10.69 15.17 25.61
CA LEU A 213 10.75 14.06 24.67
C LEU A 213 11.98 13.18 24.91
N GLY A 214 13.16 13.77 25.16
CA GLY A 214 14.36 13.03 25.48
C GLY A 214 14.17 12.11 26.69
N SER A 215 13.59 12.62 27.77
CA SER A 215 13.29 11.83 28.97
C SER A 215 12.31 10.66 28.70
N ALA A 216 11.38 10.82 27.77
CA ALA A 216 10.47 9.76 27.37
C ALA A 216 11.17 8.73 26.45
N HIS A 217 11.97 9.21 25.49
CA HIS A 217 12.72 8.37 24.55
C HIS A 217 13.75 7.48 25.26
N ASP A 218 14.42 7.98 26.29
CA ASP A 218 15.35 7.19 27.12
C ASP A 218 14.68 6.00 27.81
N LYS A 219 13.35 6.07 27.98
CA LYS A 219 12.52 4.99 28.53
C LYS A 219 11.83 4.14 27.43
N GLY A 220 12.18 4.35 26.18
CA GLY A 220 11.59 3.66 25.02
C GLY A 220 10.18 4.12 24.66
N ILE A 221 9.74 5.28 25.16
CA ILE A 221 8.39 5.82 24.93
C ILE A 221 8.45 6.89 23.85
N VAL A 222 7.69 6.68 22.75
CA VAL A 222 7.52 7.63 21.66
C VAL A 222 6.14 8.29 21.79
N HIS A 223 6.07 9.62 21.73
CA HIS A 223 4.85 10.38 21.94
C HIS A 223 3.83 10.23 20.81
N ARG A 224 4.28 10.29 19.56
CA ARG A 224 3.54 10.09 18.32
C ARG A 224 2.44 11.11 17.98
N ASP A 225 2.15 12.07 18.84
CA ASP A 225 1.13 13.12 18.64
C ASP A 225 1.57 14.47 19.21
N VAL A 226 2.80 14.87 18.97
CA VAL A 226 3.32 16.20 19.35
C VAL A 226 2.67 17.27 18.47
N LYS A 227 1.94 18.20 19.09
CA LYS A 227 1.27 19.32 18.41
C LYS A 227 0.93 20.43 19.41
N PRO A 228 0.67 21.68 18.96
CA PRO A 228 0.38 22.79 19.85
C PRO A 228 -0.78 22.56 20.84
N ALA A 229 -1.81 21.80 20.44
CA ALA A 229 -2.95 21.49 21.31
C ALA A 229 -2.56 20.61 22.52
N ASN A 230 -1.50 19.81 22.41
CA ASN A 230 -1.01 18.91 23.47
C ASN A 230 0.11 19.54 24.30
N VAL A 231 0.41 20.82 24.08
CA VAL A 231 1.40 21.59 24.84
C VAL A 231 0.67 22.59 25.72
N LEU A 232 0.56 22.30 27.02
CA LEU A 232 -0.04 23.16 28.01
C LEU A 232 1.05 23.94 28.79
N PHE A 233 0.63 24.86 29.65
CA PHE A 233 1.54 25.62 30.48
C PHE A 233 1.12 25.55 31.95
N ASN A 234 2.08 25.36 32.84
CA ASN A 234 1.83 25.49 34.29
C ASN A 234 1.75 26.96 34.72
N ALA A 235 1.47 27.19 35.99
CA ALA A 235 1.37 28.55 36.57
C ALA A 235 2.69 29.36 36.46
N ALA A 236 3.85 28.69 36.36
CA ALA A 236 5.14 29.32 36.16
C ALA A 236 5.45 29.64 34.66
N GLY A 237 4.53 29.30 33.76
CA GLY A 237 4.70 29.50 32.32
C GLY A 237 5.61 28.45 31.63
N GLU A 238 5.94 27.36 32.32
CA GLU A 238 6.72 26.25 31.79
C GLU A 238 5.82 25.27 31.04
N VAL A 239 6.39 24.63 30.00
CA VAL A 239 5.70 23.62 29.20
C VAL A 239 5.27 22.42 30.05
N GLN A 240 4.08 21.91 29.75
CA GLN A 240 3.56 20.63 30.23
C GLN A 240 3.06 19.83 29.03
N LEU A 241 3.88 18.90 28.54
CA LEU A 241 3.52 18.03 27.42
C LEU A 241 2.52 16.97 27.89
N THR A 242 1.37 16.88 27.22
CA THR A 242 0.26 15.97 27.57
C THR A 242 -0.03 15.00 26.43
N ASP A 243 -0.91 14.02 26.69
CA ASP A 243 -1.49 13.14 25.68
C ASP A 243 -0.46 12.30 24.91
N PHE A 244 0.52 11.73 25.62
CA PHE A 244 1.36 10.67 25.05
C PHE A 244 0.46 9.61 24.38
N GLY A 245 0.71 9.31 23.12
CA GLY A 245 -0.13 8.62 22.11
C GLY A 245 -0.88 7.33 22.48
N VAL A 246 -1.42 7.27 23.70
CA VAL A 246 -2.21 6.15 24.26
C VAL A 246 -3.39 5.79 23.38
N ALA A 247 -4.00 6.76 22.70
CA ALA A 247 -5.15 6.52 21.82
C ALA A 247 -4.77 5.81 20.51
N LYS A 248 -3.56 6.02 19.97
CA LYS A 248 -3.11 5.35 18.74
C LYS A 248 -2.73 3.87 18.91
N LEU A 249 -2.52 3.44 20.15
CA LEU A 249 -2.30 2.03 20.48
C LEU A 249 -3.60 1.24 20.55
N LEU A 250 -4.71 1.95 20.77
CA LEU A 250 -6.06 1.38 20.68
C LEU A 250 -6.54 1.29 19.23
N ASP A 251 -6.02 2.11 18.31
CA ASP A 251 -6.47 2.25 16.92
C ASP A 251 -5.85 1.27 15.91
N GLN A 252 -4.91 0.41 16.29
CA GLN A 252 -4.36 -0.58 15.33
C GLN A 252 -5.38 -1.65 14.88
N GLU A 253 -6.49 -1.79 15.58
CA GLU A 253 -7.62 -2.64 15.14
C GLU A 253 -8.69 -1.85 14.35
N THR A 254 -8.71 -0.51 14.43
CA THR A 254 -9.72 0.34 13.78
C THR A 254 -9.31 0.77 12.36
N THR A 255 -8.10 0.48 11.91
CA THR A 255 -7.64 0.72 10.53
C THR A 255 -8.38 -0.13 9.48
N GLN A 256 -9.23 -1.05 9.86
CA GLN A 256 -10.15 -1.74 8.94
C GLN A 256 -11.33 -0.87 8.49
N SER A 257 -11.61 0.24 9.16
CA SER A 257 -12.74 1.13 8.81
C SER A 257 -12.34 2.41 8.03
N GLY A 258 -11.07 2.58 7.64
CA GLY A 258 -10.65 3.63 6.71
C GLY A 258 -10.70 5.08 7.25
N VAL A 259 -11.04 5.32 8.52
CA VAL A 259 -11.09 6.66 9.11
C VAL A 259 -9.84 6.90 9.96
N MET A 260 -8.81 7.49 9.36
CA MET A 260 -7.64 8.00 10.10
C MET A 260 -8.05 9.24 10.90
N MET A 261 -8.17 9.11 12.23
CA MET A 261 -8.47 10.22 13.16
C MET A 261 -7.17 10.96 13.52
N GLY A 262 -7.08 12.27 13.24
CA GLY A 262 -5.98 13.14 13.66
C GLY A 262 -5.70 14.26 12.68
N THR A 263 -4.95 15.29 13.12
CA THR A 263 -4.50 16.39 12.26
C THR A 263 -3.25 15.95 11.48
N PRO A 264 -3.33 15.69 10.16
CA PRO A 264 -2.24 15.06 9.41
C PRO A 264 -1.00 15.94 9.30
N ALA A 265 -1.11 17.25 9.50
CA ALA A 265 -0.03 18.22 9.33
C ALA A 265 1.18 18.01 10.27
N TYR A 266 1.01 17.33 11.40
CA TYR A 266 2.10 17.05 12.36
C TYR A 266 2.65 15.64 12.25
N LEU A 267 1.97 14.74 11.49
CA LEU A 267 2.41 13.37 11.34
C LEU A 267 3.69 13.32 10.52
N ALA A 268 4.64 12.52 10.98
CA ALA A 268 5.88 12.30 10.25
C ALA A 268 5.65 11.46 8.97
N PRO A 269 6.47 11.63 7.93
CA PRO A 269 6.34 10.87 6.69
C PRO A 269 6.25 9.36 6.88
N GLU A 270 7.01 8.79 7.82
CA GLU A 270 6.97 7.37 8.16
C GLU A 270 5.65 6.96 8.82
N GLN A 271 5.01 7.84 9.60
CA GLN A 271 3.69 7.59 10.18
C GLN A 271 2.61 7.55 9.10
N LEU A 272 2.64 8.49 8.15
CA LEU A 272 1.71 8.54 7.03
C LEU A 272 1.89 7.37 6.07
N ARG A 273 3.12 6.84 5.96
CA ARG A 273 3.44 5.67 5.13
C ARG A 273 3.20 4.34 5.85
N GLY A 274 2.77 4.34 7.12
CA GLY A 274 2.61 3.11 7.92
C GLY A 274 3.94 2.37 8.19
N LEU A 275 5.07 3.06 8.10
CA LEU A 275 6.40 2.50 8.35
C LEU A 275 6.66 2.36 9.86
N PRO A 276 7.63 1.54 10.29
CA PRO A 276 8.06 1.49 11.67
C PRO A 276 8.42 2.89 12.17
N VAL A 277 7.82 3.29 13.27
CA VAL A 277 7.94 4.63 13.85
C VAL A 277 8.83 4.56 15.08
N ASP A 278 9.96 5.27 15.05
CA ASP A 278 10.85 5.48 16.19
C ASP A 278 10.68 6.90 16.78
N HIS A 279 11.53 7.25 17.74
CA HIS A 279 11.53 8.54 18.42
C HIS A 279 11.75 9.74 17.47
N ARG A 280 12.27 9.55 16.27
CA ARG A 280 12.50 10.60 15.29
C ARG A 280 11.23 11.14 14.66
N ALA A 281 10.10 10.42 14.79
CA ALA A 281 8.81 10.96 14.43
C ALA A 281 8.39 12.13 15.33
N ASP A 282 8.72 12.07 16.62
CA ASP A 282 8.49 13.19 17.54
C ASP A 282 9.37 14.40 17.22
N LEU A 283 10.60 14.17 16.71
CA LEU A 283 11.49 15.25 16.27
C LEU A 283 10.96 15.97 15.02
N TRP A 284 10.35 15.23 14.10
CA TRP A 284 9.61 15.83 12.99
C TRP A 284 8.47 16.72 13.48
N ALA A 285 7.60 16.20 14.34
CA ALA A 285 6.46 16.93 14.88
C ALA A 285 6.90 18.15 15.70
N LEU A 286 8.04 18.07 16.40
CA LEU A 286 8.69 19.19 17.06
C LEU A 286 9.13 20.26 16.07
N GLY A 287 9.67 19.86 14.92
CA GLY A 287 10.04 20.77 13.82
C GLY A 287 8.82 21.48 13.23
N VAL A 288 7.72 20.76 12.99
CA VAL A 288 6.45 21.35 12.53
C VAL A 288 5.92 22.36 13.55
N THR A 289 5.97 22.00 14.84
CA THR A 289 5.52 22.88 15.94
C THR A 289 6.39 24.16 16.04
N LEU A 290 7.72 24.04 15.89
CA LEU A 290 8.63 25.20 15.88
C LEU A 290 8.35 26.11 14.69
N TYR A 291 8.18 25.54 13.49
CA TYR A 291 7.84 26.31 12.30
C TYR A 291 6.53 27.11 12.51
N GLU A 292 5.49 26.46 13.05
CA GLU A 292 4.21 27.12 13.32
C GLU A 292 4.31 28.20 14.40
N MET A 293 5.13 28.01 15.41
CA MET A 293 5.40 29.06 16.44
C MET A 293 6.03 30.32 15.81
N LEU A 294 6.93 30.15 14.85
CA LEU A 294 7.66 31.22 14.19
C LEU A 294 6.82 31.95 13.13
N THR A 295 6.01 31.21 12.36
CA THR A 295 5.32 31.77 11.18
C THR A 295 3.81 31.92 11.37
N ARG A 296 3.22 31.29 12.40
CA ARG A 296 1.76 31.11 12.57
C ARG A 296 1.10 30.35 11.44
N ARG A 297 1.89 29.67 10.60
CA ARG A 297 1.42 28.81 9.54
C ARG A 297 2.04 27.44 9.74
N ARG A 298 1.34 26.43 9.34
CA ARG A 298 1.91 25.08 9.30
C ARG A 298 2.80 24.95 8.07
N PRO A 299 3.97 24.30 8.16
CA PRO A 299 4.84 24.10 7.00
C PRO A 299 4.20 23.23 5.93
N PHE A 300 3.22 22.41 6.34
CA PHE A 300 2.48 21.50 5.49
C PHE A 300 0.98 21.72 5.72
N ASP A 301 0.31 22.37 4.79
CA ASP A 301 -1.13 22.67 4.87
C ASP A 301 -1.79 22.44 3.51
N GLY A 302 -3.13 22.36 3.49
CA GLY A 302 -3.88 22.14 2.26
C GLY A 302 -5.39 22.08 2.49
N PRO A 303 -6.18 22.21 1.41
CA PRO A 303 -7.64 22.27 1.47
C PRO A 303 -8.30 20.93 1.83
N SER A 304 -7.56 19.83 1.83
CA SER A 304 -8.07 18.50 2.15
C SER A 304 -7.06 17.68 2.92
N TYR A 305 -7.50 16.62 3.59
CA TYR A 305 -6.64 15.66 4.29
C TYR A 305 -5.55 15.10 3.36
N ALA A 306 -5.92 14.73 2.13
CA ALA A 306 -4.99 14.21 1.13
C ALA A 306 -3.95 15.26 0.69
N ALA A 307 -4.34 16.53 0.57
CA ALA A 307 -3.43 17.63 0.24
C ALA A 307 -2.37 17.86 1.34
N VAL A 308 -2.78 17.79 2.61
CA VAL A 308 -1.85 17.90 3.74
C VAL A 308 -0.91 16.69 3.79
N MET A 309 -1.42 15.48 3.63
CA MET A 309 -0.57 14.28 3.53
C MET A 309 0.46 14.40 2.41
N HIS A 310 0.03 14.87 1.25
CA HIS A 310 0.91 15.11 0.12
C HIS A 310 1.99 16.13 0.48
N ALA A 311 1.62 17.27 1.10
CA ALA A 311 2.58 18.29 1.50
C ALA A 311 3.66 17.73 2.43
N VAL A 312 3.28 16.92 3.43
CA VAL A 312 4.22 16.23 4.33
C VAL A 312 5.16 15.28 3.58
N LEU A 313 4.64 14.54 2.60
CA LEU A 313 5.39 13.51 1.90
C LEU A 313 6.30 14.04 0.78
N ALA A 314 5.96 15.18 0.16
CA ALA A 314 6.56 15.59 -1.10
C ALA A 314 6.98 17.08 -1.21
N VAL A 315 6.42 17.99 -0.38
CA VAL A 315 6.68 19.42 -0.50
C VAL A 315 7.71 19.85 0.55
N ASP A 316 8.77 20.57 0.13
CA ASP A 316 9.70 21.18 1.08
C ASP A 316 9.04 22.39 1.73
N PRO A 317 9.19 22.59 3.05
CA PRO A 317 8.61 23.75 3.72
C PRO A 317 9.28 25.04 3.23
N ASP A 318 8.50 26.10 3.14
CA ASP A 318 9.02 27.42 2.80
C ASP A 318 10.07 27.86 3.85
N PRO A 319 11.14 28.54 3.43
CA PRO A 319 12.13 29.09 4.36
C PRO A 319 11.49 30.12 5.31
N VAL A 320 11.77 29.99 6.61
CA VAL A 320 11.20 30.89 7.63
C VAL A 320 11.72 32.31 7.50
N GLY A 321 12.92 32.51 6.93
CA GLY A 321 13.60 33.80 6.81
C GLY A 321 12.99 34.83 5.86
N GLY A 322 11.90 34.49 5.14
CA GLY A 322 11.23 35.43 4.22
C GLY A 322 10.19 36.32 4.91
N GLU A 323 9.55 35.86 5.97
CA GLU A 323 8.47 36.57 6.69
C GLU A 323 8.88 37.04 8.08
N VAL A 324 9.83 36.35 8.73
CA VAL A 324 10.29 36.64 10.09
C VAL A 324 11.83 36.67 10.10
N ALA A 325 12.42 37.69 10.71
CA ALA A 325 13.87 37.74 10.89
C ALA A 325 14.31 36.69 11.92
N VAL A 326 14.71 35.51 11.45
CA VAL A 326 15.23 34.42 12.30
C VAL A 326 16.73 34.24 12.07
N PRO A 327 17.51 33.86 13.11
CA PRO A 327 18.89 33.48 12.94
C PRO A 327 19.05 32.33 11.92
N THR A 328 20.09 32.36 11.10
CA THR A 328 20.40 31.32 10.10
C THR A 328 20.49 29.93 10.73
N ALA A 329 20.97 29.84 11.96
CA ALA A 329 21.05 28.60 12.71
C ALA A 329 19.69 27.98 13.02
N VAL A 330 18.65 28.81 13.22
CA VAL A 330 17.25 28.33 13.46
C VAL A 330 16.68 27.72 12.19
N ASP A 331 16.87 28.37 11.04
CA ASP A 331 16.43 27.84 9.74
C ASP A 331 17.17 26.53 9.39
N ALA A 332 18.47 26.44 9.68
CA ALA A 332 19.23 25.22 9.51
C ALA A 332 18.75 24.07 10.43
N LEU A 333 18.43 24.37 11.69
CA LEU A 333 17.84 23.40 12.62
C LEU A 333 16.47 22.91 12.13
N LEU A 334 15.60 23.80 11.67
CA LEU A 334 14.30 23.46 11.12
C LEU A 334 14.42 22.54 9.91
N ARG A 335 15.31 22.85 8.96
CA ARG A 335 15.57 21.98 7.80
C ARG A 335 16.08 20.60 8.22
N HIS A 336 16.86 20.51 9.31
CA HIS A 336 17.35 19.24 9.83
C HIS A 336 16.24 18.43 10.50
N LEU A 337 15.36 19.05 11.28
CA LEU A 337 14.19 18.40 11.91
C LEU A 337 13.18 17.93 10.87
N LEU A 338 12.95 18.71 9.81
CA LEU A 338 11.98 18.44 8.76
C LEU A 338 12.55 17.65 7.57
N ARG A 339 13.63 16.87 7.79
CA ARG A 339 14.07 15.87 6.80
C ARG A 339 13.07 14.74 6.71
N ARG A 340 12.64 14.41 5.48
CA ARG A 340 11.65 13.33 5.25
C ARG A 340 12.15 11.97 5.68
N GLU A 341 13.43 11.69 5.47
CA GLU A 341 14.06 10.47 5.93
C GLU A 341 14.37 10.58 7.43
N ALA A 342 13.80 9.68 8.24
CA ALA A 342 14.02 9.68 9.69
C ALA A 342 15.50 9.60 10.05
N GLY A 343 16.29 8.79 9.30
CA GLY A 343 17.74 8.66 9.48
C GLY A 343 18.57 9.93 9.21
N ALA A 344 17.99 10.89 8.46
CA ALA A 344 18.63 12.17 8.15
C ALA A 344 18.26 13.30 9.13
N ARG A 345 17.44 13.02 10.15
CA ARG A 345 17.10 13.94 11.25
C ARG A 345 18.13 13.85 12.37
N PRO A 346 18.10 14.77 13.37
CA PRO A 346 18.90 14.64 14.58
C PRO A 346 18.77 13.26 15.23
N GLU A 347 19.84 12.75 15.79
CA GLU A 347 19.88 11.41 16.38
C GLU A 347 19.00 11.29 17.64
N SER A 348 18.82 12.41 18.37
CA SER A 348 18.06 12.41 19.62
C SER A 348 17.48 13.79 19.95
N ALA A 349 16.43 13.81 20.77
CA ALA A 349 15.86 15.03 21.32
C ALA A 349 16.89 15.81 22.18
N ALA A 350 17.78 15.11 22.87
CA ALA A 350 18.88 15.74 23.61
C ALA A 350 19.86 16.51 22.71
N GLN A 351 20.12 16.03 21.47
CA GLN A 351 20.90 16.77 20.49
C GLN A 351 20.20 18.07 20.07
N VAL A 352 18.88 18.00 19.86
CA VAL A 352 18.05 19.18 19.52
C VAL A 352 18.07 20.20 20.66
N ALA A 353 17.91 19.76 21.91
CA ALA A 353 17.94 20.64 23.07
C ALA A 353 19.29 21.37 23.21
N ARG A 354 20.41 20.66 23.00
CA ARG A 354 21.76 21.26 23.02
C ARG A 354 21.95 22.26 21.88
N ALA A 355 21.47 21.93 20.68
CA ALA A 355 21.56 22.84 19.54
C ALA A 355 20.80 24.14 19.79
N ILE A 356 19.59 24.05 20.35
CA ILE A 356 18.80 25.24 20.69
C ILE A 356 19.48 26.05 21.79
N ALA A 357 20.03 25.42 22.82
CA ALA A 357 20.77 26.12 23.90
C ALA A 357 21.98 26.87 23.33
N ALA A 358 22.70 26.30 22.35
CA ALA A 358 23.80 26.99 21.68
C ALA A 358 23.31 28.21 20.88
N ILE A 359 22.20 28.09 20.15
CA ILE A 359 21.59 29.21 19.40
C ILE A 359 21.08 30.31 20.35
N GLU A 360 20.50 29.94 21.49
CA GLU A 360 20.07 30.90 22.51
C GLU A 360 21.24 31.69 23.09
N HIS A 361 22.45 31.05 23.19
CA HIS A 361 23.63 31.67 23.74
C HIS A 361 24.38 32.55 22.73
N ASP A 362 24.45 32.11 21.48
CA ASP A 362 25.08 32.85 20.37
C ASP A 362 24.21 32.70 19.09
N PRO A 363 23.33 33.64 18.83
CA PRO A 363 22.46 33.61 17.65
C PRO A 363 23.20 33.70 16.30
N ALA A 364 24.49 34.12 16.31
CA ALA A 364 25.32 34.19 15.11
C ALA A 364 26.13 32.89 14.87
N ALA A 365 26.14 31.95 15.84
CA ALA A 365 26.79 30.67 15.67
C ALA A 365 26.23 29.88 14.49
N GLU A 366 27.11 29.30 13.69
CA GLU A 366 26.68 28.35 12.66
C GLU A 366 26.17 27.04 13.31
N TYR A 367 25.03 26.56 12.89
CA TYR A 367 24.51 25.26 13.31
C TYR A 367 25.40 24.13 12.77
N GLY A 368 26.32 23.65 13.61
CA GLY A 368 27.19 22.52 13.33
C GLY A 368 26.46 21.18 13.49
N GLY A 369 25.44 20.91 12.67
CA GLY A 369 24.90 19.56 12.50
C GLY A 369 26.00 18.73 11.85
N GLY A 370 26.55 17.75 12.60
CA GLY A 370 27.66 16.91 12.15
C GLY A 370 27.39 16.29 10.77
N THR A 371 27.95 16.93 9.77
CA THR A 371 28.05 16.32 8.44
C THR A 371 29.27 15.41 8.45
N ALA A 372 29.08 14.17 8.86
CA ALA A 372 29.94 13.13 8.33
C ALA A 372 29.77 13.18 6.82
N ARG A 373 30.78 13.65 6.14
CA ARG A 373 30.87 13.67 4.69
C ARG A 373 30.92 12.23 4.22
N LEU A 374 29.75 11.64 4.02
CA LEU A 374 29.63 10.43 3.19
C LEU A 374 29.84 10.88 1.74
N PRO A 375 30.62 10.13 0.94
CA PRO A 375 30.76 10.42 -0.48
C PRO A 375 29.38 10.28 -1.11
N THR A 376 28.91 11.34 -1.68
CA THR A 376 27.74 11.39 -2.52
C THR A 376 27.86 10.40 -3.67
N PRO A 377 26.89 9.51 -3.83
CA PRO A 377 26.31 9.31 -5.12
C PRO A 377 25.00 10.07 -5.13
N THR A 378 25.04 11.23 -5.71
CA THR A 378 23.84 11.91 -6.16
C THR A 378 23.29 11.16 -7.36
N PRO A 379 22.09 10.60 -7.24
CA PRO A 379 21.16 10.79 -8.32
C PRO A 379 20.40 12.06 -7.93
N SER A 380 20.79 13.17 -8.51
CA SER A 380 19.96 14.35 -8.56
C SER A 380 18.60 13.93 -9.12
N LEU A 381 17.57 13.92 -8.26
CA LEU A 381 16.22 14.06 -8.75
C LEU A 381 16.22 15.30 -9.65
N PRO A 382 15.76 15.22 -10.87
CA PRO A 382 15.71 16.38 -11.75
C PRO A 382 14.89 17.46 -11.05
N ARG A 383 15.44 18.65 -10.97
CA ARG A 383 14.71 19.85 -10.55
C ARG A 383 13.49 20.00 -11.45
N PRO A 384 12.29 20.35 -10.95
CA PRO A 384 11.17 20.70 -11.81
C PRO A 384 11.55 21.96 -12.56
N GLY A 385 11.96 21.82 -13.78
CA GLY A 385 12.33 22.94 -14.64
C GLY A 385 13.17 22.48 -15.81
N ARG A 386 12.53 22.10 -16.90
CA ARG A 386 12.91 21.98 -18.30
C ARG A 386 12.85 20.58 -18.94
N ASP A 387 12.74 19.49 -18.21
CA ASP A 387 12.57 18.21 -18.87
C ASP A 387 11.08 17.93 -19.09
N ALA A 388 10.65 17.81 -20.34
CA ALA A 388 9.29 17.47 -20.68
C ALA A 388 8.93 16.11 -20.07
N SER A 389 7.98 16.09 -19.17
CA SER A 389 7.53 14.86 -18.49
C SER A 389 6.01 14.86 -18.33
N ILE A 390 5.39 13.70 -18.59
CA ILE A 390 3.94 13.56 -18.64
C ILE A 390 3.46 12.28 -17.96
N VAL A 391 2.32 12.34 -17.32
CA VAL A 391 1.51 11.19 -16.94
C VAL A 391 0.21 11.20 -17.74
N VAL A 392 -0.12 10.07 -18.35
CA VAL A 392 -1.43 9.87 -19.00
C VAL A 392 -2.32 9.15 -17.99
N VAL A 393 -3.31 9.85 -17.46
CA VAL A 393 -4.28 9.26 -16.56
C VAL A 393 -5.24 8.39 -17.37
N PRO A 394 -5.52 7.13 -16.95
CA PRO A 394 -6.46 6.30 -17.67
C PRO A 394 -7.79 7.01 -17.92
N PHE A 395 -8.24 7.00 -19.15
CA PHE A 395 -9.43 7.74 -19.57
C PHE A 395 -10.69 7.26 -18.84
N ALA A 396 -11.61 8.16 -18.59
CA ALA A 396 -12.88 7.83 -17.97
C ALA A 396 -13.83 7.21 -19.00
N ASN A 397 -14.42 6.07 -18.67
CA ASN A 397 -15.49 5.48 -19.46
C ASN A 397 -16.80 6.26 -19.21
N THR A 398 -17.29 6.94 -20.25
CA THR A 398 -18.57 7.67 -20.25
C THR A 398 -19.60 7.02 -21.19
N SER A 399 -19.34 5.80 -21.66
CA SER A 399 -20.26 5.04 -22.53
C SER A 399 -21.47 4.51 -21.78
N GLY A 400 -21.38 4.31 -20.47
CA GLY A 400 -22.43 3.70 -19.65
C GLY A 400 -22.39 2.16 -19.64
N SER A 401 -21.46 1.52 -20.37
CA SER A 401 -21.25 0.07 -20.38
C SER A 401 -19.87 -0.29 -19.84
N PRO A 402 -19.74 -1.12 -18.80
CA PRO A 402 -18.45 -1.63 -18.34
C PRO A 402 -17.73 -2.53 -19.36
N GLU A 403 -18.43 -3.02 -20.39
CA GLU A 403 -17.84 -3.82 -21.46
C GLU A 403 -16.85 -3.03 -22.31
N ASP A 404 -16.92 -1.70 -22.30
CA ASP A 404 -16.00 -0.80 -23.00
C ASP A 404 -14.72 -0.52 -22.21
N ASP A 405 -14.65 -0.86 -20.92
CA ASP A 405 -13.48 -0.59 -20.09
C ASP A 405 -12.18 -1.18 -20.66
N PRO A 406 -12.13 -2.46 -21.14
CA PRO A 406 -10.93 -3.02 -21.72
C PRO A 406 -10.42 -2.25 -22.95
N PHE A 407 -11.34 -1.75 -23.75
CA PHE A 407 -11.03 -0.96 -24.94
C PHE A 407 -10.47 0.43 -24.55
N ILE A 408 -11.11 1.10 -23.59
CA ILE A 408 -10.71 2.45 -23.13
C ILE A 408 -9.35 2.41 -22.41
N ASP A 409 -9.15 1.41 -21.57
CA ASP A 409 -7.86 1.19 -20.89
C ASP A 409 -6.75 0.86 -21.90
N GLY A 410 -7.08 0.08 -22.94
CA GLY A 410 -6.15 -0.23 -24.03
C GLY A 410 -5.78 1.02 -24.86
N LEU A 411 -6.75 1.87 -25.18
CA LEU A 411 -6.51 3.13 -25.88
C LEU A 411 -5.56 4.06 -25.07
N THR A 412 -5.75 4.12 -23.76
CA THR A 412 -4.86 4.88 -22.88
C THR A 412 -3.44 4.33 -22.90
N ASP A 413 -3.31 3.02 -22.86
CA ASP A 413 -2.02 2.33 -22.84
C ASP A 413 -1.23 2.50 -24.14
N GLU A 414 -1.89 2.38 -25.28
CA GLU A 414 -1.27 2.66 -26.58
C GLU A 414 -0.77 4.11 -26.68
N LEU A 415 -1.53 5.05 -26.11
CA LEU A 415 -1.10 6.43 -26.06
C LEU A 415 0.13 6.62 -25.18
N ILE A 416 0.21 5.95 -24.03
CA ILE A 416 1.40 5.91 -23.18
C ILE A 416 2.59 5.36 -23.98
N GLY A 417 2.40 4.25 -24.69
CA GLY A 417 3.43 3.65 -25.54
C GLY A 417 3.89 4.55 -26.68
N ALA A 418 2.95 5.23 -27.36
CA ALA A 418 3.26 6.15 -28.45
C ALA A 418 4.06 7.37 -27.97
N LEU A 419 3.64 7.96 -26.84
CA LEU A 419 4.36 9.08 -26.22
C LEU A 419 5.72 8.66 -25.66
N GLY A 420 5.86 7.43 -25.17
CA GLY A 420 7.12 6.88 -24.66
C GLY A 420 8.24 6.77 -25.70
N LYS A 421 7.89 6.72 -27.00
CA LYS A 421 8.83 6.71 -28.12
C LYS A 421 9.34 8.11 -28.51
N VAL A 422 8.78 9.17 -27.90
CA VAL A 422 9.19 10.56 -28.20
C VAL A 422 10.45 10.87 -27.45
N THR A 423 11.55 11.14 -28.18
CA THR A 423 12.83 11.50 -27.59
C THR A 423 12.71 12.78 -26.74
N GLY A 424 13.30 12.77 -25.55
CA GLY A 424 13.24 13.92 -24.64
C GLY A 424 11.94 14.04 -23.82
N LEU A 425 10.92 13.20 -24.04
CA LEU A 425 9.71 13.14 -23.25
C LEU A 425 9.73 11.96 -22.26
N ARG A 426 9.76 12.26 -20.97
CA ARG A 426 9.64 11.22 -19.93
C ARG A 426 8.16 10.94 -19.67
N VAL A 427 7.71 9.74 -20.00
CA VAL A 427 6.32 9.31 -19.81
C VAL A 427 6.23 8.38 -18.60
N THR A 428 5.26 8.63 -17.73
CA THR A 428 4.99 7.73 -16.59
C THR A 428 4.45 6.40 -17.08
N ALA A 429 5.03 5.31 -16.59
CA ALA A 429 4.61 3.98 -16.95
C ALA A 429 3.13 3.70 -16.60
N ARG A 430 2.51 2.87 -17.43
CA ARG A 430 1.11 2.47 -17.34
C ARG A 430 0.71 2.01 -15.94
N THR A 431 1.49 1.09 -15.34
CA THR A 431 1.15 0.47 -14.06
C THR A 431 1.00 1.50 -12.95
N THR A 432 1.93 2.48 -12.89
CA THR A 432 1.86 3.60 -11.96
C THR A 432 0.63 4.48 -12.24
N ALA A 433 0.36 4.85 -13.48
CA ALA A 433 -0.79 5.70 -13.85
C ALA A 433 -2.12 5.05 -13.45
N PHE A 434 -2.30 3.77 -13.75
CA PHE A 434 -3.49 2.99 -13.43
C PHE A 434 -3.65 2.72 -11.92
N ALA A 435 -2.54 2.47 -11.20
CA ALA A 435 -2.57 2.30 -9.76
C ALA A 435 -3.04 3.58 -9.04
N LEU A 436 -2.61 4.73 -9.51
CA LEU A 436 -3.00 6.04 -8.94
C LEU A 436 -4.46 6.38 -9.20
N LYS A 437 -4.98 6.09 -10.43
CA LYS A 437 -6.40 6.27 -10.73
C LYS A 437 -7.29 5.40 -9.83
N ARG A 438 -6.95 4.13 -9.62
CA ARG A 438 -7.71 3.23 -8.74
C ARG A 438 -7.81 3.73 -7.29
N LYS A 439 -6.85 4.54 -6.83
CA LYS A 439 -6.89 5.18 -5.51
C LYS A 439 -7.81 6.42 -5.47
N GLY A 440 -8.48 6.76 -6.55
CA GLY A 440 -9.40 7.90 -6.62
C GLY A 440 -8.72 9.27 -6.44
N LEU A 441 -7.43 9.36 -6.77
CA LEU A 441 -6.65 10.58 -6.62
C LEU A 441 -6.99 11.57 -7.75
N ASP A 442 -7.03 12.86 -7.41
CA ASP A 442 -7.16 13.93 -8.39
C ASP A 442 -5.88 14.10 -9.24
N ALA A 443 -6.05 14.74 -10.41
CA ALA A 443 -5.00 14.91 -11.40
C ALA A 443 -3.74 15.60 -10.85
N ARG A 444 -3.89 16.62 -10.01
CA ARG A 444 -2.78 17.33 -9.38
C ARG A 444 -1.98 16.44 -8.45
N THR A 445 -2.68 15.66 -7.63
CA THR A 445 -2.08 14.70 -6.71
C THR A 445 -1.31 13.64 -7.48
N ILE A 446 -1.87 13.12 -8.58
CA ILE A 446 -1.21 12.16 -9.46
C ILE A 446 0.09 12.76 -10.03
N ALA A 447 0.02 13.93 -10.66
CA ALA A 447 1.19 14.58 -11.26
C ALA A 447 2.31 14.82 -10.25
N THR A 448 1.94 15.16 -9.02
CA THR A 448 2.91 15.42 -7.95
C THR A 448 3.55 14.14 -7.41
N ILE A 449 2.77 13.06 -7.25
CA ILE A 449 3.30 11.76 -6.79
C ILE A 449 4.35 11.22 -7.77
N VAL A 450 4.09 11.36 -9.07
CA VAL A 450 5.01 10.86 -10.12
C VAL A 450 6.09 11.89 -10.52
N GLY A 451 5.97 13.13 -10.05
CA GLY A 451 6.96 14.20 -10.32
C GLY A 451 7.04 14.57 -11.80
N VAL A 452 5.90 14.77 -12.45
CA VAL A 452 5.82 15.17 -13.87
C VAL A 452 5.36 16.61 -14.03
N ALA A 453 5.78 17.25 -15.15
CA ALA A 453 5.40 18.60 -15.47
C ALA A 453 3.99 18.70 -16.07
N TYR A 454 3.54 17.67 -16.76
CA TYR A 454 2.26 17.66 -17.46
C TYR A 454 1.44 16.41 -17.11
N LEU A 455 0.13 16.58 -17.19
CA LEU A 455 -0.84 15.51 -16.98
C LEU A 455 -1.82 15.53 -18.16
N LEU A 456 -2.02 14.37 -18.78
CA LEU A 456 -3.06 14.15 -19.77
C LEU A 456 -4.22 13.41 -19.12
N GLU A 457 -5.39 13.97 -19.17
CA GLU A 457 -6.63 13.33 -18.74
C GLU A 457 -7.69 13.41 -19.81
N GLY A 458 -8.65 12.50 -19.76
CA GLY A 458 -9.70 12.47 -20.75
C GLY A 458 -10.83 11.52 -20.44
N SER A 459 -11.78 11.49 -21.34
CA SER A 459 -12.90 10.57 -21.31
C SER A 459 -13.19 10.01 -22.70
N VAL A 460 -13.69 8.79 -22.72
CA VAL A 460 -14.09 8.09 -23.95
C VAL A 460 -15.55 7.67 -23.82
N ARG A 461 -16.30 7.94 -24.89
CA ARG A 461 -17.69 7.52 -25.03
C ARG A 461 -17.85 6.75 -26.33
N ARG A 462 -18.30 5.51 -26.21
CA ARG A 462 -18.71 4.69 -27.35
C ARG A 462 -20.23 4.69 -27.47
N SER A 463 -20.74 4.86 -28.65
CA SER A 463 -22.20 4.81 -28.96
C SER A 463 -22.40 4.16 -30.33
N GLY A 464 -22.65 2.86 -30.32
CA GLY A 464 -22.67 2.02 -31.52
C GLY A 464 -21.32 2.08 -32.25
N ASP A 465 -21.32 2.53 -33.51
CA ASP A 465 -20.12 2.67 -34.35
C ASP A 465 -19.41 4.03 -34.22
N ARG A 466 -19.80 4.86 -33.27
CA ARG A 466 -19.16 6.16 -33.02
C ARG A 466 -18.35 6.17 -31.75
N LEU A 467 -17.18 6.78 -31.83
CA LEU A 467 -16.23 7.00 -30.75
C LEU A 467 -16.04 8.50 -30.53
N LYS A 468 -16.35 8.96 -29.32
CA LYS A 468 -16.01 10.31 -28.90
C LYS A 468 -14.92 10.27 -27.84
N VAL A 469 -13.78 10.88 -28.14
CA VAL A 469 -12.63 10.99 -27.24
C VAL A 469 -12.44 12.46 -26.90
N SER A 470 -12.51 12.81 -25.62
CA SER A 470 -12.23 14.17 -25.14
C SER A 470 -11.01 14.13 -24.25
N VAL A 471 -10.03 14.96 -24.51
CA VAL A 471 -8.74 14.99 -23.80
C VAL A 471 -8.34 16.40 -23.47
N GLN A 472 -7.60 16.54 -22.37
CA GLN A 472 -6.97 17.79 -21.97
C GLN A 472 -5.58 17.55 -21.40
N LEU A 473 -4.65 18.43 -21.77
CA LEU A 473 -3.31 18.50 -21.26
C LEU A 473 -3.24 19.59 -20.20
N VAL A 474 -2.89 19.24 -18.99
CA VAL A 474 -2.85 20.13 -17.83
C VAL A 474 -1.41 20.29 -17.38
N GLU A 475 -0.95 21.52 -17.16
CA GLU A 475 0.32 21.81 -16.51
C GLU A 475 0.17 21.58 -15.00
N ALA A 476 1.04 20.72 -14.44
CA ALA A 476 0.94 20.31 -13.05
C ALA A 476 1.19 21.45 -12.05
N ALA A 477 2.10 22.37 -12.37
CA ALA A 477 2.49 23.46 -11.47
C ALA A 477 1.38 24.50 -11.25
N GLY A 478 0.67 24.87 -12.33
CA GLY A 478 -0.38 25.91 -12.31
C GLY A 478 -1.81 25.36 -12.30
N VAL A 479 -1.98 24.06 -12.53
CA VAL A 479 -3.29 23.45 -12.83
C VAL A 479 -4.01 24.19 -13.97
N SER A 480 -3.25 24.63 -14.97
CA SER A 480 -3.78 25.33 -16.14
C SER A 480 -3.90 24.36 -17.30
N VAL A 481 -5.03 24.40 -17.99
CA VAL A 481 -5.23 23.63 -19.22
C VAL A 481 -4.37 24.27 -20.31
N VAL A 482 -3.36 23.53 -20.76
CA VAL A 482 -2.45 23.95 -21.84
C VAL A 482 -3.08 23.70 -23.20
N TRP A 483 -3.82 22.60 -23.32
CA TRP A 483 -4.46 22.18 -24.55
C TRP A 483 -5.67 21.29 -24.22
N SER A 484 -6.73 21.39 -25.03
CA SER A 484 -7.91 20.55 -24.92
C SER A 484 -8.54 20.36 -26.29
N GLU A 485 -8.91 19.13 -26.61
CA GLU A 485 -9.53 18.79 -27.89
C GLU A 485 -10.53 17.62 -27.72
N SER A 486 -11.48 17.53 -28.66
CA SER A 486 -12.48 16.48 -28.69
C SER A 486 -12.61 15.92 -30.11
N TYR A 487 -12.46 14.60 -30.20
CA TYR A 487 -12.55 13.85 -31.46
C TYR A 487 -13.89 13.09 -31.47
N ASP A 488 -14.66 13.24 -32.54
CA ASP A 488 -15.89 12.46 -32.77
C ASP A 488 -15.75 11.79 -34.13
N ARG A 489 -15.51 10.48 -34.12
CA ARG A 489 -15.15 9.71 -35.31
C ARG A 489 -15.92 8.36 -35.33
N LEU A 490 -15.83 7.65 -36.47
CA LEU A 490 -16.26 6.26 -36.54
C LEU A 490 -15.21 5.32 -35.91
N MET A 491 -15.65 4.18 -35.42
CA MET A 491 -14.75 3.17 -34.86
C MET A 491 -13.71 2.69 -35.87
N GLY A 492 -14.04 2.64 -37.16
CA GLY A 492 -13.09 2.34 -38.26
C GLY A 492 -11.92 3.31 -38.34
N ASP A 493 -12.03 4.52 -37.82
CA ASP A 493 -11.00 5.55 -37.84
C ASP A 493 -10.13 5.56 -36.56
N LEU A 494 -10.28 4.56 -35.68
CA LEU A 494 -9.63 4.50 -34.35
C LEU A 494 -8.13 4.80 -34.42
N PHE A 495 -7.41 4.15 -35.31
CA PHE A 495 -5.95 4.31 -35.44
C PHE A 495 -5.56 5.72 -35.90
N ALA A 496 -6.37 6.33 -36.76
CA ALA A 496 -6.19 7.73 -37.18
C ALA A 496 -6.37 8.67 -35.96
N VAL A 497 -7.37 8.41 -35.11
CA VAL A 497 -7.60 9.18 -33.88
C VAL A 497 -6.41 9.05 -32.92
N GLN A 498 -5.88 7.84 -32.71
CA GLN A 498 -4.70 7.62 -31.87
C GLN A 498 -3.48 8.41 -32.37
N GLU A 499 -3.23 8.37 -33.68
CA GLU A 499 -2.11 9.07 -34.30
C GLU A 499 -2.31 10.60 -34.27
N GLU A 500 -3.53 11.09 -34.57
CA GLU A 500 -3.87 12.50 -34.46
C GLU A 500 -3.67 13.01 -33.03
N LEU A 501 -4.13 12.26 -32.05
CA LEU A 501 -4.03 12.58 -30.63
C LEU A 501 -2.57 12.62 -30.16
N ALA A 502 -1.78 11.58 -30.45
CA ALA A 502 -0.36 11.57 -30.10
C ALA A 502 0.40 12.76 -30.73
N ARG A 503 0.12 13.05 -32.00
CA ARG A 503 0.71 14.18 -32.74
C ARG A 503 0.32 15.53 -32.14
N ALA A 504 -0.96 15.70 -31.77
CA ALA A 504 -1.45 16.93 -31.15
C ALA A 504 -0.80 17.18 -29.77
N ILE A 505 -0.64 16.13 -28.96
CA ILE A 505 0.02 16.22 -27.64
C ILE A 505 1.49 16.61 -27.81
N VAL A 506 2.22 15.96 -28.71
CA VAL A 506 3.62 16.30 -29.00
C VAL A 506 3.74 17.74 -29.49
N SER A 507 2.82 18.20 -30.35
CA SER A 507 2.77 19.59 -30.81
C SER A 507 2.50 20.57 -29.67
N ALA A 508 1.60 20.24 -28.74
CA ALA A 508 1.32 21.05 -27.56
C ALA A 508 2.52 21.13 -26.60
N LEU A 509 3.34 20.07 -26.54
CA LEU A 509 4.56 20.02 -25.74
C LEU A 509 5.82 20.53 -26.45
N ALA A 510 5.74 20.85 -27.76
CA ALA A 510 6.88 21.31 -28.58
C ALA A 510 7.66 22.49 -27.98
N PRO A 511 7.03 23.48 -27.30
CA PRO A 511 7.78 24.56 -26.65
C PRO A 511 8.75 24.08 -25.57
N THR A 512 8.46 22.91 -24.95
CA THR A 512 9.23 22.30 -23.87
C THR A 512 10.23 21.26 -24.38
N LEU A 513 9.90 20.54 -25.48
CA LEU A 513 10.71 19.48 -26.07
C LEU A 513 11.89 19.97 -26.94
N GLY A 514 11.88 21.23 -27.39
CA GLY A 514 12.88 21.73 -28.35
C GLY A 514 12.52 21.41 -29.81
N ARG A 515 13.14 22.17 -30.74
CA ARG A 515 12.80 22.04 -32.18
C ARG A 515 13.32 20.73 -32.77
N GLY A 516 12.48 19.92 -33.33
CA GLY A 516 12.84 18.91 -34.31
C GLY A 516 12.29 17.49 -34.13
N GLU A 517 11.37 17.24 -33.20
CA GLU A 517 10.87 15.88 -32.98
C GLU A 517 9.52 15.63 -33.62
N SER A 518 9.47 14.60 -34.49
CA SER A 518 8.24 14.09 -35.09
C SER A 518 7.63 13.00 -34.19
N ALA A 519 6.32 13.03 -34.05
CA ALA A 519 5.62 11.89 -33.41
C ALA A 519 5.88 10.62 -34.23
N PRO A 520 6.16 9.47 -33.58
CA PRO A 520 6.35 8.22 -34.27
C PRO A 520 5.09 7.84 -35.06
N ALA A 521 5.28 7.37 -36.28
CA ALA A 521 4.19 6.84 -37.08
C ALA A 521 3.66 5.55 -36.44
N ALA A 522 2.38 5.50 -36.12
CA ALA A 522 1.75 4.25 -35.72
C ALA A 522 1.61 3.31 -36.93
N HIS A 523 2.24 2.16 -36.87
CA HIS A 523 2.13 1.15 -37.91
C HIS A 523 1.01 0.16 -37.57
N HIS A 524 -0.24 0.45 -37.90
CA HIS A 524 -1.29 -0.55 -37.75
C HIS A 524 -2.43 -0.31 -38.76
N SER A 525 -2.40 -1.05 -39.86
CA SER A 525 -3.55 -1.24 -40.75
C SER A 525 -4.24 -2.57 -40.40
N ARG A 526 -4.65 -2.76 -39.14
CA ARG A 526 -5.35 -3.97 -38.71
C ARG A 526 -6.85 -3.75 -38.59
N ASP A 527 -7.62 -4.84 -38.70
CA ASP A 527 -9.03 -4.81 -38.39
C ASP A 527 -9.28 -4.43 -36.93
N VAL A 528 -10.19 -3.48 -36.69
CA VAL A 528 -10.51 -2.96 -35.35
C VAL A 528 -11.03 -4.06 -34.43
N ALA A 529 -11.79 -5.03 -34.97
CA ALA A 529 -12.32 -6.13 -34.15
C ALA A 529 -11.20 -7.03 -33.61
N THR A 530 -10.21 -7.34 -34.45
CA THR A 530 -9.02 -8.10 -34.04
C THR A 530 -8.21 -7.34 -32.99
N TYR A 531 -8.07 -6.04 -33.14
CA TYR A 531 -7.39 -5.21 -32.17
C TYR A 531 -8.12 -5.14 -30.83
N GLU A 532 -9.47 -5.04 -30.83
CA GLU A 532 -10.28 -5.12 -29.61
C GLU A 532 -10.08 -6.44 -28.85
N LEU A 533 -9.98 -7.57 -29.55
CA LEU A 533 -9.67 -8.87 -28.94
C LEU A 533 -8.31 -8.85 -28.24
N TYR A 534 -7.28 -8.30 -28.88
CA TYR A 534 -5.96 -8.15 -28.29
C TYR A 534 -5.98 -7.26 -27.02
N LEU A 535 -6.68 -6.11 -27.07
CA LEU A 535 -6.81 -5.23 -25.91
C LEU A 535 -7.54 -5.89 -24.74
N LYS A 536 -8.61 -6.67 -25.02
CA LYS A 536 -9.29 -7.48 -24.00
C LYS A 536 -8.33 -8.52 -23.39
N GLY A 537 -7.54 -9.19 -24.22
CA GLY A 537 -6.51 -10.11 -23.73
C GLY A 537 -5.53 -9.44 -22.77
N ARG A 538 -5.01 -8.28 -23.14
CA ARG A 538 -4.11 -7.48 -22.27
C ARG A 538 -4.76 -7.06 -20.97
N TYR A 539 -5.97 -6.54 -21.03
CA TYR A 539 -6.73 -6.11 -19.85
C TYR A 539 -6.91 -7.25 -18.82
N PHE A 540 -7.28 -8.45 -19.30
CA PHE A 540 -7.43 -9.60 -18.42
C PHE A 540 -6.07 -10.15 -17.93
N ALA A 541 -5.04 -10.18 -18.77
CA ALA A 541 -3.72 -10.65 -18.36
C ALA A 541 -3.13 -9.87 -17.19
N GLU A 542 -3.43 -8.57 -17.08
CA GLU A 542 -2.91 -7.73 -16.03
C GLU A 542 -3.51 -7.95 -14.64
N LYS A 543 -4.69 -8.52 -14.57
CA LYS A 543 -5.33 -8.86 -13.29
C LYS A 543 -4.61 -10.01 -12.58
N ARG A 544 -3.85 -10.83 -13.32
CA ARG A 544 -2.99 -11.91 -12.83
C ARG A 544 -3.69 -12.94 -11.94
N THR A 545 -5.02 -13.09 -12.06
CA THR A 545 -5.77 -14.18 -11.42
C THR A 545 -5.96 -15.35 -12.39
N GLY A 546 -6.17 -16.56 -11.87
CA GLY A 546 -6.35 -17.74 -12.72
C GLY A 546 -7.49 -17.61 -13.75
N PRO A 547 -8.69 -17.21 -13.33
CA PRO A 547 -9.81 -16.98 -14.26
C PRO A 547 -9.52 -15.88 -15.28
N ASP A 548 -8.88 -14.78 -14.87
CA ASP A 548 -8.59 -13.69 -15.79
C ASP A 548 -7.48 -14.04 -16.78
N LEU A 549 -6.43 -14.77 -16.35
CA LEU A 549 -5.38 -15.26 -17.25
C LEU A 549 -5.92 -16.28 -18.27
N ALA A 550 -6.85 -17.13 -17.87
CA ALA A 550 -7.54 -18.05 -18.79
C ALA A 550 -8.36 -17.27 -19.84
N ARG A 551 -9.11 -16.26 -19.42
CA ARG A 551 -9.81 -15.34 -20.33
C ARG A 551 -8.85 -14.58 -21.26
N ALA A 552 -7.71 -14.15 -20.75
CA ALA A 552 -6.68 -13.50 -21.55
C ALA A 552 -6.18 -14.42 -22.67
N ALA A 553 -5.87 -15.68 -22.34
CA ALA A 553 -5.47 -16.69 -23.33
C ALA A 553 -6.55 -16.92 -24.39
N GLU A 554 -7.83 -16.96 -23.99
CA GLU A 554 -8.95 -17.10 -24.95
C GLU A 554 -9.04 -15.90 -25.91
N TYR A 555 -8.93 -14.67 -25.41
CA TYR A 555 -8.97 -13.48 -26.26
C TYR A 555 -7.76 -13.37 -27.19
N PHE A 556 -6.56 -13.68 -26.71
CA PHE A 556 -5.38 -13.73 -27.56
C PHE A 556 -5.47 -14.83 -28.62
N ALA A 557 -6.02 -16.00 -28.28
CA ALA A 557 -6.26 -17.07 -29.23
C ALA A 557 -7.26 -16.65 -30.32
N GLN A 558 -8.33 -15.92 -29.94
CA GLN A 558 -9.26 -15.35 -30.92
C GLN A 558 -8.59 -14.30 -31.80
N ALA A 559 -7.74 -13.44 -31.23
CA ALA A 559 -7.00 -12.43 -31.99
C ALA A 559 -6.04 -13.07 -33.02
N THR A 560 -5.30 -14.11 -32.61
CA THR A 560 -4.39 -14.86 -33.52
C THR A 560 -5.12 -15.68 -34.55
N ALA A 561 -6.34 -16.14 -34.27
CA ALA A 561 -7.19 -16.82 -35.24
C ALA A 561 -7.74 -15.84 -36.28
N ALA A 562 -8.09 -14.59 -35.86
CA ALA A 562 -8.56 -13.55 -36.77
C ALA A 562 -7.43 -12.95 -37.62
N ASP A 563 -6.26 -12.75 -37.06
CA ASP A 563 -5.05 -12.31 -37.76
C ASP A 563 -3.85 -13.19 -37.36
N PRO A 564 -3.54 -14.26 -38.10
CA PRO A 564 -2.40 -15.13 -37.82
C PRO A 564 -1.02 -14.44 -37.89
N THR A 565 -0.95 -13.23 -38.44
CA THR A 565 0.30 -12.45 -38.54
C THR A 565 0.51 -11.49 -37.36
N TYR A 566 -0.37 -11.54 -36.33
CA TYR A 566 -0.31 -10.64 -35.20
C TYR A 566 0.71 -11.08 -34.13
N ALA A 567 1.96 -10.68 -34.30
CA ALA A 567 3.09 -11.10 -33.45
C ALA A 567 2.83 -10.81 -31.95
N GLU A 568 2.32 -9.61 -31.61
CA GLU A 568 2.06 -9.22 -30.22
C GLU A 568 0.91 -10.04 -29.59
N ALA A 569 -0.07 -10.47 -30.40
CA ALA A 569 -1.13 -11.35 -29.88
C ALA A 569 -0.60 -12.76 -29.60
N HIS A 570 0.29 -13.28 -30.47
CA HIS A 570 0.99 -14.54 -30.21
C HIS A 570 1.88 -14.44 -28.95
N ALA A 571 2.61 -13.33 -28.76
CA ALA A 571 3.38 -13.09 -27.55
C ALA A 571 2.49 -13.05 -26.31
N GLY A 572 1.35 -12.35 -26.38
CA GLY A 572 0.37 -12.29 -25.29
C GLY A 572 -0.21 -13.66 -24.94
N LEU A 573 -0.51 -14.50 -25.97
CA LEU A 573 -0.97 -15.87 -25.77
C LEU A 573 0.08 -16.74 -25.05
N ALA A 574 1.33 -16.62 -25.46
CA ALA A 574 2.44 -17.32 -24.82
C ALA A 574 2.61 -16.90 -23.37
N ASP A 575 2.63 -15.59 -23.09
CA ASP A 575 2.79 -15.04 -21.73
C ASP A 575 1.62 -15.45 -20.84
N ALA A 576 0.38 -15.43 -21.32
CA ALA A 576 -0.79 -15.88 -20.57
C ALA A 576 -0.65 -17.36 -20.14
N HIS A 577 -0.19 -18.24 -21.02
CA HIS A 577 0.07 -19.64 -20.67
C HIS A 577 1.22 -19.79 -19.67
N ILE A 578 2.30 -19.02 -19.81
CA ILE A 578 3.43 -19.00 -18.86
C ILE A 578 2.93 -18.57 -17.48
N LEU A 579 2.19 -17.48 -17.41
CA LEU A 579 1.68 -16.95 -16.14
C LEU A 579 0.65 -17.88 -15.47
N LEU A 580 -0.21 -18.57 -16.23
CA LEU A 580 -1.09 -19.61 -15.70
C LEU A 580 -0.32 -20.73 -14.99
N MET A 581 0.79 -21.16 -15.56
CA MET A 581 1.65 -22.19 -14.95
C MET A 581 2.40 -21.65 -13.73
N VAL A 582 2.95 -20.44 -13.81
CA VAL A 582 3.82 -19.85 -12.76
C VAL A 582 3.02 -19.33 -11.58
N LEU A 583 1.92 -18.60 -11.82
CA LEU A 583 1.16 -17.93 -10.77
C LEU A 583 -0.03 -18.75 -10.26
N CYS A 584 -0.60 -19.60 -11.11
CA CYS A 584 -1.85 -20.32 -10.80
C CYS A 584 -1.66 -21.84 -10.69
N GLY A 585 -0.43 -22.34 -10.86
CA GLY A 585 -0.13 -23.74 -10.74
C GLY A 585 -0.77 -24.63 -11.83
N ALA A 586 -1.02 -24.08 -13.02
CA ALA A 586 -1.51 -24.89 -14.13
C ALA A 586 -0.48 -25.95 -14.55
N ARG A 587 -0.97 -27.11 -15.01
CA ARG A 587 -0.13 -28.26 -15.32
C ARG A 587 0.76 -27.97 -16.57
N PRO A 588 2.11 -28.07 -16.43
CA PRO A 588 3.02 -27.74 -17.55
C PRO A 588 2.81 -28.61 -18.79
N SER A 589 2.43 -29.88 -18.63
CA SER A 589 2.16 -30.77 -19.78
C SER A 589 1.04 -30.26 -20.69
N ILE A 590 0.17 -29.36 -20.20
CA ILE A 590 -0.91 -28.76 -20.99
C ILE A 590 -0.49 -27.38 -21.50
N GLY A 591 0.01 -26.50 -20.61
CA GLY A 591 0.30 -25.09 -20.95
C GLY A 591 1.59 -24.89 -21.75
N LEU A 592 2.64 -25.68 -21.47
CA LEU A 592 3.95 -25.46 -22.06
C LEU A 592 4.03 -25.70 -23.58
N PRO A 593 3.38 -26.73 -24.16
CA PRO A 593 3.34 -26.87 -25.61
C PRO A 593 2.68 -25.66 -26.31
N ALA A 594 1.59 -25.14 -25.75
CA ALA A 594 0.90 -23.98 -26.29
C ALA A 594 1.75 -22.69 -26.15
N ALA A 595 2.40 -22.50 -25.01
CA ALA A 595 3.31 -21.38 -24.81
C ALA A 595 4.48 -21.38 -25.80
N ARG A 596 5.11 -22.55 -26.01
CA ARG A 596 6.20 -22.74 -27.01
C ARG A 596 5.77 -22.41 -28.42
N ALA A 597 4.64 -22.95 -28.85
CA ALA A 597 4.12 -22.72 -30.19
C ALA A 597 3.83 -21.24 -30.43
N ALA A 598 3.17 -20.61 -29.50
CA ALA A 598 2.81 -19.19 -29.58
C ALA A 598 4.07 -18.28 -29.50
N ALA A 599 5.04 -18.56 -28.65
CA ALA A 599 6.29 -17.78 -28.56
C ALA A 599 7.15 -17.92 -29.82
N ALA A 600 7.26 -19.13 -30.38
CA ALA A 600 7.99 -19.37 -31.64
C ALA A 600 7.35 -18.61 -32.81
N GLU A 601 6.01 -18.62 -32.90
CA GLU A 601 5.31 -17.89 -33.95
C GLU A 601 5.44 -16.37 -33.77
N ALA A 602 5.35 -15.88 -32.54
CA ALA A 602 5.58 -14.46 -32.22
C ALA A 602 6.98 -14.01 -32.71
N LEU A 603 8.02 -14.78 -32.38
CA LEU A 603 9.40 -14.47 -32.77
C LEU A 603 9.59 -14.50 -34.29
N ARG A 604 8.99 -15.48 -34.97
CA ARG A 604 9.01 -15.59 -36.44
C ARG A 604 8.38 -14.35 -37.13
N LEU A 605 7.35 -13.78 -36.53
CA LEU A 605 6.58 -12.67 -37.09
C LEU A 605 7.12 -11.29 -36.70
N GLY A 606 7.76 -11.17 -35.52
CA GLY A 606 8.06 -9.89 -34.95
C GLY A 606 9.43 -9.77 -34.28
N ASP A 607 10.52 -10.12 -34.98
CA ASP A 607 11.90 -10.02 -34.48
C ASP A 607 12.35 -8.57 -34.09
N GLY A 608 11.63 -7.55 -34.51
CA GLY A 608 11.87 -6.14 -34.14
C GLY A 608 10.94 -5.64 -33.01
N ILE A 609 10.16 -6.51 -32.34
CA ILE A 609 9.13 -6.13 -31.39
C ILE A 609 9.55 -6.53 -29.97
N ALA A 610 9.75 -5.53 -29.11
CA ALA A 610 10.29 -5.72 -27.76
C ALA A 610 9.50 -6.73 -26.90
N VAL A 611 8.15 -6.71 -26.93
CA VAL A 611 7.33 -7.63 -26.15
C VAL A 611 7.50 -9.08 -26.58
N VAL A 612 7.82 -9.33 -27.84
CA VAL A 612 8.08 -10.68 -28.38
C VAL A 612 9.35 -11.25 -27.73
N HIS A 613 10.43 -10.49 -27.74
CA HIS A 613 11.69 -10.87 -27.08
C HIS A 613 11.52 -11.02 -25.57
N ALA A 614 10.78 -10.14 -24.91
CA ALA A 614 10.50 -10.23 -23.47
C ALA A 614 9.77 -11.53 -23.11
N THR A 615 8.75 -11.90 -23.88
CA THR A 615 7.98 -13.14 -23.66
C THR A 615 8.82 -14.39 -23.97
N HIS A 616 9.62 -14.38 -25.05
CA HIS A 616 10.51 -15.48 -25.37
C HIS A 616 11.58 -15.67 -24.28
N GLY A 617 12.21 -14.59 -23.82
CA GLY A 617 13.18 -14.62 -22.71
C GLY A 617 12.57 -15.16 -21.42
N ASN A 618 11.32 -14.80 -21.10
CA ASN A 618 10.59 -15.35 -19.95
C ASN A 618 10.39 -16.88 -20.08
N LEU A 619 9.97 -17.38 -21.26
CA LEU A 619 9.82 -18.81 -21.51
C LEU A 619 11.14 -19.56 -21.31
N LEU A 620 12.25 -19.00 -21.86
CA LEU A 620 13.59 -19.58 -21.72
C LEU A 620 14.04 -19.68 -20.26
N THR A 621 13.80 -18.67 -19.44
CA THR A 621 14.13 -18.68 -18.00
C THR A 621 13.20 -19.60 -17.21
N ALA A 622 11.88 -19.49 -17.41
CA ALA A 622 10.90 -20.16 -16.55
C ALA A 622 10.87 -21.68 -16.75
N PHE A 623 11.00 -22.15 -18.01
CA PHE A 623 10.74 -23.54 -18.33
C PHE A 623 11.84 -24.22 -19.16
N GLU A 624 12.60 -23.48 -20.01
CA GLU A 624 13.64 -24.09 -20.86
C GLU A 624 15.01 -24.15 -20.20
N TRP A 625 15.26 -23.26 -19.20
CA TRP A 625 16.51 -23.13 -18.47
C TRP A 625 17.70 -22.82 -19.37
N ARG A 626 17.45 -22.05 -20.44
CA ARG A 626 18.44 -21.56 -21.40
C ARG A 626 18.88 -20.16 -21.00
N TRP A 627 19.70 -20.09 -19.93
CA TRP A 627 19.96 -18.87 -19.16
C TRP A 627 20.58 -17.74 -19.99
N GLN A 628 21.64 -18.05 -20.79
CA GLN A 628 22.33 -17.03 -21.57
C GLN A 628 21.42 -16.47 -22.66
N GLU A 629 20.75 -17.34 -23.39
CA GLU A 629 19.84 -16.93 -24.45
C GLU A 629 18.69 -16.11 -23.92
N SER A 630 18.17 -16.47 -22.72
CA SER A 630 17.15 -15.67 -22.06
C SER A 630 17.66 -14.26 -21.74
N GLU A 631 18.88 -14.15 -21.19
CA GLU A 631 19.48 -12.84 -20.90
C GLU A 631 19.65 -12.01 -22.17
N ASP A 632 20.12 -12.60 -23.26
CA ASP A 632 20.31 -11.93 -24.55
C ASP A 632 18.97 -11.40 -25.10
N GLU A 633 17.94 -12.24 -25.09
CA GLU A 633 16.57 -11.87 -25.50
C GLU A 633 15.98 -10.74 -24.67
N LEU A 634 16.15 -10.80 -23.33
CA LEU A 634 15.61 -9.79 -22.44
C LEU A 634 16.35 -8.46 -22.56
N ARG A 635 17.66 -8.47 -22.72
CA ARG A 635 18.44 -7.27 -23.01
C ARG A 635 18.05 -6.67 -24.36
N ARG A 636 17.84 -7.53 -25.36
CA ARG A 636 17.35 -7.09 -26.67
C ARG A 636 15.99 -6.44 -26.59
N ALA A 637 15.08 -6.97 -25.78
CA ALA A 637 13.77 -6.36 -25.55
C ALA A 637 13.91 -4.94 -24.93
N ILE A 638 14.81 -4.78 -23.95
CA ILE A 638 15.07 -3.48 -23.29
C ILE A 638 15.70 -2.48 -24.25
N GLU A 639 16.59 -2.92 -25.13
CA GLU A 639 17.19 -2.08 -26.18
C GLU A 639 16.16 -1.60 -27.20
N LEU A 640 15.25 -2.48 -27.60
CA LEU A 640 14.17 -2.16 -28.54
C LEU A 640 13.16 -1.18 -27.95
N ASP A 641 12.75 -1.41 -26.70
CA ASP A 641 11.82 -0.55 -25.98
C ASP A 641 11.98 -0.70 -24.45
N SER A 642 12.65 0.24 -23.82
CA SER A 642 12.85 0.26 -22.36
C SER A 642 11.55 0.43 -21.55
N GLY A 643 10.44 0.82 -22.20
CA GLY A 643 9.11 0.92 -21.61
C GLY A 643 8.43 -0.45 -21.38
N VAL A 644 8.95 -1.53 -21.96
CA VAL A 644 8.45 -2.89 -21.72
C VAL A 644 8.91 -3.40 -20.36
N ILE A 645 8.19 -3.01 -19.31
CA ILE A 645 8.53 -3.30 -17.90
C ILE A 645 8.71 -4.79 -17.60
N ASN A 646 7.97 -5.67 -18.28
CA ASN A 646 8.11 -7.11 -18.12
C ASN A 646 9.52 -7.61 -18.50
N ALA A 647 10.20 -7.00 -19.48
CA ALA A 647 11.57 -7.37 -19.83
C ALA A 647 12.54 -7.15 -18.66
N TRP A 648 12.42 -6.03 -17.96
CA TRP A 648 13.20 -5.72 -16.77
C TRP A 648 12.91 -6.70 -15.62
N ILE A 649 11.63 -7.02 -15.39
CA ILE A 649 11.21 -7.97 -14.35
C ILE A 649 11.84 -9.34 -14.61
N TYR A 650 11.71 -9.84 -15.85
CA TYR A 650 12.20 -11.17 -16.20
C TYR A 650 13.74 -11.24 -16.22
N LEU A 651 14.42 -10.17 -16.65
CA LEU A 651 15.88 -10.07 -16.57
C LEU A 651 16.36 -10.12 -15.11
N ALA A 652 15.76 -9.30 -14.22
CA ALA A 652 16.12 -9.32 -12.81
C ALA A 652 15.85 -10.69 -12.17
N ILE A 653 14.79 -11.39 -12.57
CA ILE A 653 14.49 -12.76 -12.10
C ILE A 653 15.54 -13.76 -12.62
N GLY A 654 15.91 -13.70 -13.89
CA GLY A 654 16.94 -14.57 -14.47
C GLY A 654 18.29 -14.40 -13.79
N LEU A 655 18.72 -13.16 -13.55
CA LEU A 655 19.96 -12.85 -12.85
C LEU A 655 19.97 -13.38 -11.40
N GLN A 656 18.83 -13.32 -10.69
CA GLN A 656 18.70 -13.94 -9.35
C GLN A 656 18.96 -15.45 -9.40
N HIS A 657 18.38 -16.14 -10.37
CA HIS A 657 18.53 -17.60 -10.51
C HIS A 657 19.98 -18.01 -10.83
N LEU A 658 20.71 -17.15 -11.53
CA LEU A 658 22.14 -17.33 -11.76
C LEU A 658 23.00 -17.03 -10.53
N GLY A 659 22.46 -16.34 -9.52
CA GLY A 659 23.17 -15.89 -8.31
C GLY A 659 23.84 -14.52 -8.48
N ARG A 660 23.52 -13.78 -9.55
CA ARG A 660 24.02 -12.41 -9.83
C ARG A 660 23.13 -11.39 -9.14
N PHE A 661 23.11 -11.41 -7.79
CA PHE A 661 22.12 -10.68 -6.98
C PHE A 661 22.29 -9.16 -7.04
N ASP A 662 23.52 -8.65 -6.99
CA ASP A 662 23.76 -7.19 -7.00
C ASP A 662 23.33 -6.59 -8.34
N GLU A 663 23.59 -7.28 -9.44
CA GLU A 663 23.14 -6.87 -10.77
C GLU A 663 21.60 -6.95 -10.89
N ALA A 664 20.97 -7.97 -10.32
CA ALA A 664 19.51 -8.07 -10.28
C ALA A 664 18.88 -6.91 -9.49
N ILE A 665 19.51 -6.51 -8.38
CA ILE A 665 19.09 -5.34 -7.57
C ILE A 665 19.25 -4.05 -8.38
N GLU A 666 20.36 -3.90 -9.11
CA GLU A 666 20.60 -2.74 -9.96
C GLU A 666 19.56 -2.63 -11.07
N VAL A 667 19.33 -3.72 -11.82
CA VAL A 667 18.33 -3.80 -12.90
C VAL A 667 16.93 -3.46 -12.37
N ALA A 668 16.51 -4.06 -11.26
CA ALA A 668 15.21 -3.78 -10.67
C ALA A 668 15.09 -2.32 -10.16
N THR A 669 16.17 -1.74 -9.62
CA THR A 669 16.21 -0.36 -9.15
C THR A 669 16.14 0.64 -10.31
N GLN A 670 16.85 0.39 -11.40
CA GLN A 670 16.78 1.19 -12.63
C GLN A 670 15.35 1.18 -13.19
N ALA A 671 14.73 0.01 -13.27
CA ALA A 671 13.37 -0.12 -13.76
C ALA A 671 12.32 0.55 -12.84
N LEU A 672 12.55 0.54 -11.52
CA LEU A 672 11.68 1.26 -10.57
C LEU A 672 11.75 2.79 -10.73
N ALA A 673 12.81 3.33 -11.32
CA ALA A 673 12.84 4.75 -11.70
C ALA A 673 11.88 5.05 -12.88
N LEU A 674 11.58 4.05 -13.72
CA LEU A 674 10.61 4.15 -14.81
C LEU A 674 9.17 3.89 -14.32
N ASP A 675 8.99 2.89 -13.44
CA ASP A 675 7.68 2.48 -12.93
C ASP A 675 7.70 2.22 -11.39
N PRO A 676 7.67 3.29 -10.57
CA PRO A 676 7.83 3.18 -9.11
C PRO A 676 6.76 2.34 -8.40
N LEU A 677 5.55 2.28 -8.95
CA LEU A 677 4.43 1.54 -8.37
C LEU A 677 4.17 0.19 -9.09
N SER A 678 5.14 -0.34 -9.81
CA SER A 678 5.05 -1.68 -10.39
C SER A 678 5.10 -2.75 -9.31
N PRO A 679 4.03 -3.57 -9.12
CA PRO A 679 4.07 -4.68 -8.18
C PRO A 679 5.13 -5.72 -8.57
N GLY A 680 5.30 -5.98 -9.88
CA GLY A 680 6.29 -6.94 -10.38
C GLY A 680 7.73 -6.52 -10.10
N LEU A 681 8.08 -5.24 -10.31
CA LEU A 681 9.42 -4.73 -10.03
C LEU A 681 9.72 -4.70 -8.52
N ASN A 682 8.77 -4.23 -7.70
CA ASN A 682 8.93 -4.25 -6.25
C ASN A 682 9.07 -5.68 -5.71
N LEU A 683 8.31 -6.65 -6.25
CA LEU A 683 8.47 -8.07 -5.93
C LEU A 683 9.85 -8.58 -6.33
N SER A 684 10.30 -8.26 -7.55
CA SER A 684 11.61 -8.68 -8.07
C SER A 684 12.75 -8.11 -7.22
N LEU A 685 12.69 -6.82 -6.85
CA LEU A 685 13.66 -6.20 -5.95
C LEU A 685 13.68 -6.85 -4.56
N GLY A 686 12.49 -7.08 -3.99
CA GLY A 686 12.38 -7.74 -2.68
C GLY A 686 12.96 -9.16 -2.69
N ARG A 687 12.69 -9.93 -3.74
CA ARG A 687 13.29 -11.26 -3.94
C ARG A 687 14.79 -11.21 -4.13
N ALA A 688 15.30 -10.23 -4.90
CA ALA A 688 16.74 -10.08 -5.12
C ALA A 688 17.48 -9.83 -3.79
N HIS A 689 16.95 -8.95 -2.93
CA HIS A 689 17.49 -8.76 -1.58
C HIS A 689 17.39 -10.04 -0.73
N LEU A 690 16.25 -10.73 -0.76
CA LEU A 690 16.05 -11.96 0.00
C LEU A 690 17.06 -13.04 -0.40
N HIS A 691 17.23 -13.27 -1.70
CA HIS A 691 18.16 -14.27 -2.25
C HIS A 691 19.64 -13.86 -2.04
N ALA A 692 19.92 -12.56 -1.94
CA ALA A 692 21.24 -12.03 -1.57
C ALA A 692 21.57 -12.17 -0.07
N GLY A 693 20.68 -12.78 0.74
CA GLY A 693 20.86 -12.87 2.18
C GLY A 693 20.63 -11.56 2.94
N ARG A 694 19.87 -10.64 2.36
CA ARG A 694 19.54 -9.31 2.92
C ARG A 694 18.02 -9.21 3.23
N PRO A 695 17.50 -10.03 4.18
CA PRO A 695 16.06 -10.12 4.42
C PRO A 695 15.45 -8.83 4.98
N ALA A 696 16.22 -8.00 5.68
CA ALA A 696 15.74 -6.72 6.21
C ALA A 696 15.41 -5.73 5.09
N GLU A 697 16.28 -5.66 4.07
CA GLU A 697 16.10 -4.81 2.89
C GLU A 697 14.98 -5.31 1.97
N ALA A 698 14.68 -6.61 1.99
CA ALA A 698 13.58 -7.20 1.24
C ALA A 698 12.20 -6.76 1.75
N LEU A 699 12.06 -6.43 3.05
CA LEU A 699 10.74 -6.15 3.65
C LEU A 699 10.05 -4.94 3.02
N ARG A 700 10.79 -3.86 2.73
CA ARG A 700 10.19 -2.64 2.19
C ARG A 700 9.56 -2.88 0.81
N PRO A 701 10.27 -3.34 -0.22
CA PRO A 701 9.68 -3.55 -1.53
C PRO A 701 8.55 -4.60 -1.50
N LEU A 702 8.68 -5.67 -0.70
CA LEU A 702 7.62 -6.69 -0.58
C LEU A 702 6.34 -6.14 0.07
N ARG A 703 6.45 -5.27 1.06
CA ARG A 703 5.28 -4.59 1.65
C ARG A 703 4.63 -3.61 0.67
N THR A 704 5.43 -2.88 -0.11
CA THR A 704 4.93 -2.03 -1.18
C THR A 704 4.06 -2.81 -2.17
N VAL A 705 4.43 -4.06 -2.51
CA VAL A 705 3.56 -4.93 -3.33
C VAL A 705 2.19 -5.13 -2.68
N MET A 706 2.14 -5.39 -1.37
CA MET A 706 0.88 -5.61 -0.66
C MET A 706 -0.01 -4.36 -0.59
N GLU A 707 0.60 -3.18 -0.59
CA GLU A 707 -0.12 -1.89 -0.61
C GLU A 707 -0.69 -1.53 -1.98
N ILE A 708 -0.01 -1.96 -3.06
CA ILE A 708 -0.40 -1.65 -4.44
C ILE A 708 -1.36 -2.69 -5.00
N ALA A 709 -1.07 -3.97 -4.76
CA ALA A 709 -1.79 -5.12 -5.29
C ALA A 709 -2.41 -5.93 -4.13
N HIS A 710 -3.67 -5.70 -3.85
CA HIS A 710 -4.40 -6.49 -2.89
C HIS A 710 -4.56 -7.92 -3.43
N GLY A 711 -4.14 -8.91 -2.64
CA GLY A 711 -4.35 -10.30 -3.01
C GLY A 711 -3.23 -10.92 -3.86
N PHE A 712 -1.96 -10.70 -3.50
CA PHE A 712 -0.84 -11.31 -4.21
C PHE A 712 -0.14 -12.37 -3.32
N PRO A 713 -0.59 -13.66 -3.37
CA PRO A 713 -0.12 -14.73 -2.48
C PRO A 713 1.41 -14.89 -2.50
N PHE A 714 2.01 -14.79 -3.69
CA PHE A 714 3.44 -14.95 -3.86
C PHE A 714 4.28 -13.88 -3.14
N ALA A 715 3.78 -12.64 -3.01
CA ALA A 715 4.46 -11.60 -2.21
C ALA A 715 4.39 -11.92 -0.71
N LEU A 716 3.26 -12.45 -0.22
CA LEU A 716 3.12 -12.94 1.16
C LEU A 716 4.06 -14.10 1.45
N GLN A 717 4.22 -15.03 0.52
CA GLN A 717 5.19 -16.13 0.61
C GLN A 717 6.62 -15.59 0.78
N GLN A 718 7.03 -14.59 -0.03
CA GLN A 718 8.35 -13.98 0.09
C GLN A 718 8.54 -13.22 1.40
N LEU A 719 7.49 -12.52 1.89
CA LEU A 719 7.49 -11.91 3.21
C LEU A 719 7.64 -12.96 4.31
N GLY A 720 6.96 -14.10 4.18
CA GLY A 720 7.08 -15.23 5.10
C GLY A 720 8.53 -15.70 5.22
N HIS A 721 9.20 -15.94 4.09
CA HIS A 721 10.62 -16.30 4.07
C HIS A 721 11.51 -15.21 4.70
N ALA A 722 11.25 -13.93 4.39
CA ALA A 722 12.02 -12.83 4.98
C ALA A 722 11.86 -12.77 6.50
N TYR A 723 10.64 -12.97 7.03
CA TYR A 723 10.40 -12.99 8.46
C TYR A 723 11.07 -14.19 9.15
N LEU A 724 11.01 -15.40 8.57
CA LEU A 724 11.70 -16.57 9.13
C LEU A 724 13.21 -16.34 9.22
N LEU A 725 13.83 -15.79 8.15
CA LEU A 725 15.26 -15.47 8.14
C LEU A 725 15.66 -14.39 9.14
N LEU A 726 14.72 -13.53 9.56
CA LEU A 726 14.90 -12.52 10.61
C LEU A 726 14.59 -13.03 12.01
N GLY A 727 14.30 -14.33 12.19
CA GLY A 727 13.92 -14.92 13.48
C GLY A 727 12.50 -14.53 13.95
N ARG A 728 11.67 -13.99 13.06
CA ARG A 728 10.28 -13.57 13.32
C ARG A 728 9.33 -14.70 12.93
N GLU A 729 9.42 -15.82 13.64
CA GLU A 729 8.74 -17.06 13.28
C GLU A 729 7.22 -16.93 13.20
N SER A 730 6.60 -16.32 14.19
CA SER A 730 5.14 -16.09 14.23
C SER A 730 4.64 -15.28 13.03
N ASP A 731 5.36 -14.19 12.68
CA ASP A 731 5.01 -13.36 11.55
C ASP A 731 5.21 -14.10 10.22
N GLY A 732 6.26 -14.95 10.17
CA GLY A 732 6.54 -15.80 9.02
C GLY A 732 5.42 -16.81 8.75
N VAL A 733 5.03 -17.58 9.75
CA VAL A 733 3.94 -18.56 9.65
C VAL A 733 2.63 -17.89 9.30
N GLU A 734 2.32 -16.74 9.91
CA GLU A 734 1.11 -15.97 9.58
C GLU A 734 1.08 -15.48 8.13
N ALA A 735 2.21 -15.03 7.60
CA ALA A 735 2.32 -14.63 6.19
C ALA A 735 2.05 -15.81 5.24
N PHE A 736 2.59 -17.00 5.55
CA PHE A 736 2.32 -18.21 4.76
C PHE A 736 0.86 -18.69 4.90
N ARG A 737 0.24 -18.58 6.07
CA ARG A 737 -1.19 -18.89 6.27
C ARG A 737 -2.07 -17.99 5.40
N LYS A 738 -1.78 -16.69 5.37
CA LYS A 738 -2.48 -15.73 4.49
C LYS A 738 -2.26 -16.05 3.01
N ALA A 739 -1.03 -16.38 2.62
CA ALA A 739 -0.74 -16.78 1.24
C ALA A 739 -1.54 -18.02 0.83
N THR A 740 -1.60 -19.03 1.70
CA THR A 740 -2.36 -20.26 1.44
C THR A 740 -3.85 -20.02 1.37
N ALA A 741 -4.41 -19.17 2.25
CA ALA A 741 -5.83 -18.80 2.20
C ALA A 741 -6.25 -18.14 0.88
N MET A 742 -5.31 -17.47 0.20
CA MET A 742 -5.54 -16.77 -1.08
C MET A 742 -5.13 -17.61 -2.30
N GLY A 743 -4.01 -18.31 -2.22
CA GLY A 743 -3.40 -19.08 -3.32
C GLY A 743 -3.68 -20.57 -3.29
N GLY A 744 -4.37 -21.04 -2.24
CA GLY A 744 -4.77 -22.43 -2.12
C GLY A 744 -3.60 -23.42 -2.09
N ARG A 745 -3.73 -24.53 -2.80
CA ARG A 745 -2.79 -25.66 -2.79
C ARG A 745 -1.39 -25.32 -3.32
N LEU A 746 -1.26 -24.30 -4.17
CA LEU A 746 0.06 -23.86 -4.66
C LEU A 746 0.95 -23.39 -3.51
N GLU A 747 0.37 -22.70 -2.53
CA GLU A 747 1.09 -22.12 -1.39
C GLU A 747 1.17 -23.06 -0.17
N SER A 748 0.37 -24.13 -0.12
CA SER A 748 0.28 -25.04 1.02
C SER A 748 1.60 -25.76 1.33
N GLY A 749 2.40 -26.11 0.30
CA GLY A 749 3.72 -26.72 0.51
C GLY A 749 4.71 -25.78 1.22
N HIS A 750 4.65 -24.49 0.94
CA HIS A 750 5.48 -23.50 1.61
C HIS A 750 5.01 -23.23 3.06
N LEU A 751 3.69 -23.29 3.31
CA LEU A 751 3.18 -23.27 4.69
C LEU A 751 3.66 -24.48 5.48
N ALA A 752 3.62 -25.69 4.90
CA ALA A 752 4.13 -26.90 5.55
C ALA A 752 5.63 -26.78 5.86
N TYR A 753 6.43 -26.22 4.95
CA TYR A 753 7.83 -25.89 5.21
C TYR A 753 7.99 -24.97 6.43
N ALA A 754 7.23 -23.87 6.47
CA ALA A 754 7.29 -22.90 7.57
C ALA A 754 6.93 -23.54 8.92
N LEU A 755 5.83 -24.30 8.98
CA LEU A 755 5.39 -25.00 10.19
C LEU A 755 6.44 -26.04 10.66
N ALA A 756 7.04 -26.79 9.73
CA ALA A 756 8.06 -27.77 10.06
C ALA A 756 9.31 -27.12 10.66
N THR A 757 9.75 -25.99 10.11
CA THR A 757 10.95 -25.26 10.58
C THR A 757 10.74 -24.52 11.89
N THR A 758 9.49 -24.18 12.23
CA THR A 758 9.13 -23.52 13.51
C THR A 758 8.66 -24.51 14.60
N GLY A 759 8.76 -25.82 14.36
CA GLY A 759 8.48 -26.87 15.37
C GLY A 759 7.09 -27.48 15.28
N GLU A 760 6.16 -26.98 14.48
CA GLU A 760 4.81 -27.55 14.28
C GLU A 760 4.83 -28.72 13.27
N ARG A 761 5.67 -29.74 13.53
CA ARG A 761 5.95 -30.83 12.57
C ARG A 761 4.74 -31.72 12.24
N GLU A 762 3.85 -31.96 13.22
CA GLU A 762 2.62 -32.74 12.98
C GLU A 762 1.66 -32.03 12.04
N ALA A 763 1.47 -30.72 12.23
CA ALA A 763 0.65 -29.92 11.33
C ALA A 763 1.24 -29.88 9.91
N ALA A 764 2.57 -29.75 9.80
CA ALA A 764 3.26 -29.78 8.51
C ALA A 764 3.08 -31.15 7.80
N ALA A 765 3.23 -32.25 8.53
CA ALA A 765 3.04 -33.61 7.98
C ALA A 765 1.61 -33.84 7.50
N GLY A 766 0.60 -33.32 8.25
CA GLY A 766 -0.80 -33.39 7.84
C GLY A 766 -1.08 -32.63 6.54
N ILE A 767 -0.47 -31.48 6.34
CA ILE A 767 -0.60 -30.74 5.07
C ILE A 767 0.06 -31.52 3.93
N VAL A 768 1.25 -32.08 4.16
CA VAL A 768 1.94 -32.88 3.14
C VAL A 768 1.11 -34.11 2.74
N ASP A 769 0.53 -34.81 3.71
CA ASP A 769 -0.34 -35.96 3.45
C ASP A 769 -1.54 -35.58 2.58
N GLN A 770 -2.19 -34.45 2.88
CA GLN A 770 -3.29 -33.92 2.07
C GLN A 770 -2.85 -33.53 0.64
N LEU A 771 -1.64 -32.99 0.47
CA LEU A 771 -1.11 -32.62 -0.84
C LEU A 771 -0.73 -33.82 -1.70
N VAL A 772 -0.24 -34.89 -1.08
CA VAL A 772 0.24 -36.10 -1.76
C VAL A 772 -0.89 -37.09 -2.03
N HIS A 773 -1.81 -37.26 -1.07
CA HIS A 773 -2.85 -38.29 -1.10
C HIS A 773 -4.29 -37.76 -1.20
N GLY A 774 -4.47 -36.43 -1.23
CA GLY A 774 -5.82 -35.81 -1.33
C GLY A 774 -6.53 -36.15 -2.64
N ASP A 775 -7.80 -36.53 -2.52
CA ASP A 775 -8.59 -37.27 -3.52
C ASP A 775 -9.30 -36.38 -4.57
N ASP A 776 -9.05 -35.06 -4.63
CA ASP A 776 -9.79 -34.15 -5.51
C ASP A 776 -9.27 -34.10 -6.98
N GLY A 777 -8.24 -34.89 -7.30
CA GLY A 777 -7.68 -34.99 -8.67
C GLY A 777 -6.99 -33.72 -9.19
N SER A 778 -6.90 -32.66 -8.37
CA SER A 778 -6.27 -31.39 -8.79
C SER A 778 -4.75 -31.55 -8.83
N TYR A 779 -4.12 -30.86 -9.78
CA TYR A 779 -2.65 -30.83 -9.89
C TYR A 779 -2.06 -30.00 -8.75
N VAL A 780 -1.08 -30.59 -8.07
CA VAL A 780 -0.26 -29.90 -7.07
C VAL A 780 1.16 -29.79 -7.61
N PRO A 781 1.71 -28.57 -7.73
CA PRO A 781 3.09 -28.40 -8.19
C PRO A 781 4.08 -29.08 -7.25
N PRO A 782 4.93 -29.99 -7.78
CA PRO A 782 5.80 -30.82 -6.94
C PRO A 782 6.89 -30.03 -6.20
N PHE A 783 7.25 -28.82 -6.66
CA PHE A 783 8.29 -28.01 -6.05
C PHE A 783 7.96 -27.58 -4.61
N GLY A 784 6.71 -27.16 -4.35
CA GLY A 784 6.28 -26.80 -3.00
C GLY A 784 6.29 -27.98 -2.03
N ILE A 785 5.95 -29.18 -2.52
CA ILE A 785 5.99 -30.43 -1.73
C ILE A 785 7.44 -30.77 -1.37
N ALA A 786 8.39 -30.61 -2.30
CA ALA A 786 9.81 -30.80 -2.02
C ALA A 786 10.33 -29.84 -0.93
N CYS A 787 9.90 -28.58 -0.93
CA CYS A 787 10.20 -27.64 0.16
C CYS A 787 9.65 -28.13 1.51
N ALA A 788 8.43 -28.65 1.54
CA ALA A 788 7.80 -29.17 2.76
C ALA A 788 8.58 -30.33 3.34
N PHE A 789 8.97 -31.34 2.51
CA PHE A 789 9.81 -32.45 2.94
C PHE A 789 11.19 -31.99 3.41
N THR A 790 11.78 -30.98 2.78
CA THR A 790 13.03 -30.37 3.25
C THR A 790 12.89 -29.81 4.66
N GLY A 791 11.80 -29.09 4.95
CA GLY A 791 11.50 -28.57 6.29
C GLY A 791 11.29 -29.69 7.32
N LEU A 792 10.68 -30.82 6.94
CA LEU A 792 10.50 -32.01 7.75
C LEU A 792 11.81 -32.79 7.96
N GLY A 793 12.88 -32.50 7.21
CA GLY A 793 14.16 -33.19 7.27
C GLY A 793 14.15 -34.55 6.53
N ASP A 794 13.11 -34.83 5.74
CA ASP A 794 13.05 -36.02 4.88
C ASP A 794 13.64 -35.66 3.51
N HIS A 795 14.95 -35.74 3.43
CA HIS A 795 15.71 -35.36 2.23
C HIS A 795 15.45 -36.30 1.04
N ASP A 796 15.21 -37.59 1.31
CA ASP A 796 14.99 -38.57 0.24
C ASP A 796 13.68 -38.25 -0.50
N SER A 797 12.58 -38.09 0.24
CA SER A 797 11.31 -37.67 -0.32
C SER A 797 11.42 -36.28 -1.01
N ALA A 798 12.19 -35.35 -0.45
CA ALA A 798 12.42 -34.05 -1.05
C ALA A 798 13.08 -34.18 -2.45
N PHE A 799 14.10 -35.04 -2.61
CA PHE A 799 14.75 -35.29 -3.89
C PHE A 799 13.85 -36.02 -4.87
N ASP A 800 13.02 -36.95 -4.43
CA ASP A 800 12.05 -37.63 -5.31
C ASP A 800 11.08 -36.60 -5.92
N TRP A 801 10.57 -35.67 -5.09
CA TRP A 801 9.71 -34.60 -5.58
C TRP A 801 10.43 -33.57 -6.44
N LEU A 802 11.72 -33.26 -6.17
CA LEU A 802 12.52 -32.39 -7.03
C LEU A 802 12.81 -33.03 -8.40
N ASN A 803 13.09 -34.34 -8.43
CA ASN A 803 13.27 -35.07 -9.70
C ASN A 803 11.96 -35.08 -10.50
N ARG A 804 10.83 -35.25 -9.84
CA ARG A 804 9.52 -35.13 -10.48
C ARG A 804 9.27 -33.71 -10.98
N ALA A 805 9.58 -32.68 -10.18
CA ALA A 805 9.47 -31.28 -10.60
C ALA A 805 10.32 -30.97 -11.84
N HIS A 806 11.55 -31.53 -11.89
CA HIS A 806 12.44 -31.40 -13.05
C HIS A 806 11.87 -32.11 -14.28
N ALA A 807 11.37 -33.33 -14.13
CA ALA A 807 10.81 -34.11 -15.24
C ALA A 807 9.54 -33.46 -15.82
N GLU A 808 8.69 -32.94 -14.98
CA GLU A 808 7.45 -32.26 -15.37
C GLU A 808 7.67 -30.82 -15.85
N ARG A 809 8.89 -30.29 -15.80
CA ARG A 809 9.17 -28.85 -16.00
C ARG A 809 8.28 -27.98 -15.13
N ALA A 810 8.11 -28.35 -13.86
CA ALA A 810 7.21 -27.69 -12.94
C ALA A 810 7.60 -26.21 -12.71
N ALA A 811 6.61 -25.37 -12.51
CA ALA A 811 6.81 -23.98 -12.13
C ALA A 811 7.69 -23.87 -10.86
N HIS A 812 8.47 -22.84 -10.76
CA HIS A 812 9.44 -22.54 -9.70
C HIS A 812 10.68 -23.44 -9.65
N MET A 813 10.77 -24.48 -10.50
CA MET A 813 11.99 -25.29 -10.58
C MET A 813 13.22 -24.45 -10.94
N ASN A 814 13.04 -23.39 -11.73
CA ASN A 814 14.08 -22.41 -12.05
C ASN A 814 14.65 -21.68 -10.82
N THR A 815 13.94 -21.68 -9.67
CA THR A 815 14.41 -21.04 -8.43
C THR A 815 15.26 -21.97 -7.56
N ILE A 816 15.46 -23.23 -7.95
CA ILE A 816 16.06 -24.28 -7.12
C ILE A 816 17.35 -23.85 -6.41
N LYS A 817 18.25 -23.15 -7.10
CA LYS A 817 19.53 -22.69 -6.57
C LYS A 817 19.37 -21.71 -5.39
N VAL A 818 18.34 -20.86 -5.42
CA VAL A 818 18.19 -19.70 -4.53
C VAL A 818 17.03 -19.83 -3.56
N ALA A 819 16.12 -20.79 -3.75
CA ALA A 819 14.92 -20.96 -2.92
C ALA A 819 15.29 -21.18 -1.44
N PRO A 820 14.79 -20.33 -0.51
CA PRO A 820 15.06 -20.51 0.92
C PRO A 820 14.54 -21.84 1.46
N GLY A 821 13.41 -22.34 0.93
CA GLY A 821 12.80 -23.60 1.31
C GLY A 821 13.63 -24.86 1.01
N LEU A 822 14.70 -24.73 0.22
CA LEU A 822 15.61 -25.83 -0.13
C LEU A 822 17.02 -25.66 0.48
N ALA A 823 17.19 -24.69 1.40
CA ALA A 823 18.51 -24.41 1.98
C ALA A 823 19.15 -25.62 2.65
N GLY A 824 18.33 -26.48 3.30
CA GLY A 824 18.80 -27.72 3.94
C GLY A 824 19.36 -28.78 2.99
N LEU A 825 19.11 -28.68 1.67
CA LEU A 825 19.61 -29.65 0.68
C LEU A 825 20.91 -29.23 0.00
N ARG A 826 21.37 -28.00 0.16
CA ARG A 826 22.49 -27.43 -0.62
C ARG A 826 23.81 -28.19 -0.44
N GLY A 827 24.02 -28.84 0.71
CA GLY A 827 25.21 -29.67 0.98
C GLY A 827 25.14 -31.08 0.42
N ASP A 828 24.02 -31.54 -0.13
CA ASP A 828 23.84 -32.90 -0.65
C ASP A 828 24.36 -33.00 -2.09
N PRO A 829 25.18 -34.02 -2.43
CA PRO A 829 25.67 -34.21 -3.83
C PRO A 829 24.57 -34.28 -4.88
N ARG A 830 23.41 -34.84 -4.56
CA ARG A 830 22.24 -34.94 -5.43
C ARG A 830 21.74 -33.56 -5.85
N PHE A 831 21.89 -32.58 -4.97
CA PHE A 831 21.50 -31.18 -5.26
C PHE A 831 22.43 -30.56 -6.33
N VAL A 832 23.73 -30.82 -6.21
CA VAL A 832 24.74 -30.36 -7.20
C VAL A 832 24.48 -30.99 -8.57
N GLU A 833 24.17 -32.31 -8.61
CA GLU A 833 23.80 -33.01 -9.84
C GLU A 833 22.58 -32.37 -10.49
N LEU A 834 21.55 -32.07 -9.73
CA LEU A 834 20.31 -31.46 -10.22
C LEU A 834 20.56 -30.06 -10.77
N LEU A 835 21.36 -29.23 -10.08
CA LEU A 835 21.80 -27.92 -10.60
C LEU A 835 22.54 -28.05 -11.93
N THR A 836 23.46 -29.02 -12.03
CA THR A 836 24.23 -29.27 -13.25
C THR A 836 23.32 -29.65 -14.44
N ARG A 837 22.30 -30.49 -14.18
CA ARG A 837 21.30 -30.87 -15.22
C ARG A 837 20.47 -29.67 -15.70
N MET A 838 20.35 -28.61 -14.88
CA MET A 838 19.68 -27.38 -15.22
C MET A 838 20.62 -26.28 -15.78
N GLY A 839 21.90 -26.60 -16.01
CA GLY A 839 22.89 -25.63 -16.48
C GLY A 839 23.23 -24.52 -15.45
N LEU A 840 23.02 -24.78 -14.16
CA LEU A 840 23.34 -23.87 -13.08
C LEU A 840 24.68 -24.26 -12.42
N ALA A 841 25.55 -23.27 -12.19
CA ALA A 841 26.76 -23.52 -11.41
C ALA A 841 26.42 -23.90 -9.97
N PRO A 842 27.16 -24.83 -9.33
CA PRO A 842 27.00 -25.17 -7.94
C PRO A 842 27.03 -23.91 -7.05
N VAL A 843 26.31 -23.97 -5.93
CA VAL A 843 26.43 -22.95 -4.88
C VAL A 843 27.78 -23.14 -4.21
N ALA A 844 28.57 -22.09 -4.08
CA ALA A 844 29.80 -22.16 -3.27
C ALA A 844 29.42 -22.57 -1.84
N PRO A 845 30.18 -23.45 -1.18
CA PRO A 845 29.87 -23.97 0.13
C PRO A 845 29.80 -22.87 1.21
#